data_c3548207e2d04bd8a660e84a7e571df6
#
_entry.id   c3548207e2d04bd8a660e84a7e571df6
#
_cell.length_a   1.000
_cell.length_b   1.000
_cell.length_c   1.000
_cell.angle_alpha   90.00
_cell.angle_beta   90.00
_cell.angle_gamma   90.00
#
_symmetry.space_group_name_H-M   'P 1'
#
loop_
_entity.id
_entity.type
_entity.pdbx_description
1 polymer ?
#
loop_
_entity_poly.entity_id
_entity_poly.type
_entity_poly.pdbx_seq_one_letter_code
_entity_poly.pdbx_strand_id
1 'polypeptide(L)'
;MAYEYLESLNPEQRQAVEHTGSPLLILAGAGSGKTRVITTKIAYLIQHESIEPWQILAVTFTKKAANEMRERALSLEPKAVDTQIKTFHSFGAWFLRRYYESAYISKSFTVYDDTDSAALLKNAVPELTKKQAAIAAKKIALCKDYCLGPEDELGRIDENGDLAKIYSAYQERLRKTGNVDFGDLIMLPVKLLESNPNLRKQMQHRFKVIMVDEYQDSNVAQFRLLNALSGTDEGSKTYVCVVGDDDQSIYKFRGAEIQNILQFPTIFSGTTLIRLERNYRSTEKILQAANAVVSHNEDRLGKNLVAENKKGSKPTLIFLENQDMEAKLCASIIKKAVSEKTGSSHYSDFAILYRTNAQSLGFEQEFIRSKIPYKVVGSLKFYEREEIKDSLAYLSLLANGKDEIAFQRIANKPVRGIGEKSQEKIIERFQHEKEKDDFSIIDAAQDILQELSKKAGEGVKEFSGIIKNLSEQLSESSEEASDSVEKETNHVAPPLSLFINNLVEETGLLEFHKAQDALDGTSKTENMEELANYAANFPCTTQGLLDFLDTINLDRVLSDGMQEEADSVTLITLHNTKGLEFERVIITGLENGIFPREDKLGGDLEEERRLFYVGITRAKKELTVTSCRTRRLYGHFQEMTPSIFIKEAEDAFDIQGIRPKTEGEKHYFSNPNSILEEKFKKGTKIYHDDFGYGIVESMNGLGQDLVISVRFETGSSKKFIPKYQSKSLQIIKD
;
A
#
# COMPACT_ATOMS: atom_id res chain seq x y z
N MET A 1 -40.02 9.06 -25.10
CA MET A 1 -39.02 9.22 -24.03
C MET A 1 -38.50 7.90 -23.43
N ALA A 2 -39.04 6.73 -23.73
CA ALA A 2 -38.65 5.48 -23.07
C ALA A 2 -37.32 4.82 -23.53
N TYR A 3 -36.64 5.30 -24.55
CA TYR A 3 -35.47 4.61 -25.15
C TYR A 3 -34.24 5.49 -25.37
N GLU A 4 -34.32 6.76 -25.01
CA GLU A 4 -33.27 7.76 -25.29
C GLU A 4 -31.91 7.39 -24.65
N TYR A 5 -31.90 6.69 -23.49
CA TYR A 5 -30.71 6.24 -22.83
C TYR A 5 -30.00 5.07 -23.55
N LEU A 6 -30.72 4.23 -24.32
CA LEU A 6 -30.14 3.15 -25.13
C LEU A 6 -29.48 3.68 -26.40
N GLU A 7 -30.03 4.77 -26.99
CA GLU A 7 -29.47 5.41 -28.18
C GLU A 7 -28.11 6.07 -27.92
N SER A 8 -27.86 6.42 -26.68
CA SER A 8 -26.61 7.03 -26.24
C SER A 8 -25.46 6.02 -25.98
N LEU A 9 -25.73 4.71 -26.10
CA LEU A 9 -24.77 3.63 -25.91
C LEU A 9 -24.07 3.29 -27.23
N ASN A 10 -22.82 2.93 -27.15
CA ASN A 10 -22.15 2.30 -28.30
C ASN A 10 -22.64 0.85 -28.50
N PRO A 11 -22.35 0.22 -29.66
CA PRO A 11 -22.87 -1.12 -29.97
C PRO A 11 -22.53 -2.18 -28.91
N GLU A 12 -21.29 -2.18 -28.38
CA GLU A 12 -20.83 -3.15 -27.41
C GLU A 12 -21.49 -2.91 -26.03
N GLN A 13 -21.63 -1.64 -25.62
CA GLN A 13 -22.36 -1.27 -24.41
C GLN A 13 -23.84 -1.65 -24.52
N ARG A 14 -24.47 -1.40 -25.67
CA ARG A 14 -25.85 -1.77 -25.92
C ARG A 14 -26.04 -3.28 -25.89
N GLN A 15 -25.18 -4.03 -26.55
CA GLN A 15 -25.19 -5.48 -26.49
C GLN A 15 -25.08 -6.00 -25.04
N ALA A 16 -24.22 -5.41 -24.22
CA ALA A 16 -24.07 -5.77 -22.81
C ALA A 16 -25.32 -5.45 -21.99
N VAL A 17 -25.98 -4.32 -22.25
CA VAL A 17 -27.22 -3.92 -21.57
C VAL A 17 -28.38 -4.82 -21.94
N GLU A 18 -28.56 -5.14 -23.22
CA GLU A 18 -29.69 -5.94 -23.75
C GLU A 18 -29.49 -7.45 -23.54
N HIS A 19 -28.27 -7.91 -23.21
CA HIS A 19 -27.97 -9.33 -22.99
C HIS A 19 -28.73 -9.90 -21.80
N THR A 20 -29.38 -11.07 -21.99
CA THR A 20 -30.09 -11.85 -20.97
C THR A 20 -29.91 -13.35 -21.22
N GLY A 21 -30.33 -14.18 -20.28
CA GLY A 21 -30.44 -15.63 -20.47
C GLY A 21 -29.24 -16.46 -20.09
N SER A 22 -28.02 -16.08 -20.44
CA SER A 22 -26.79 -16.78 -20.03
C SER A 22 -25.93 -15.90 -19.09
N PRO A 23 -25.03 -16.47 -18.28
CA PRO A 23 -24.09 -15.67 -17.49
C PRO A 23 -23.31 -14.71 -18.38
N LEU A 24 -23.06 -13.50 -17.89
CA LEU A 24 -22.40 -12.44 -18.65
C LEU A 24 -21.15 -11.96 -17.91
N LEU A 25 -20.02 -12.01 -18.61
CA LEU A 25 -18.80 -11.31 -18.21
C LEU A 25 -18.58 -10.10 -19.11
N ILE A 26 -18.66 -8.90 -18.54
CA ILE A 26 -18.35 -7.66 -19.24
C ILE A 26 -16.89 -7.31 -18.88
N LEU A 27 -16.00 -7.56 -19.83
CA LEU A 27 -14.60 -7.20 -19.69
C LEU A 27 -14.42 -5.75 -20.14
N ALA A 28 -14.41 -4.84 -19.17
CA ALA A 28 -14.54 -3.41 -19.43
C ALA A 28 -13.26 -2.68 -19.08
N GLY A 29 -12.52 -2.20 -20.07
CA GLY A 29 -11.28 -1.48 -19.86
C GLY A 29 -11.46 -0.14 -19.14
N ALA A 30 -10.35 0.48 -18.76
CA ALA A 30 -10.35 1.81 -18.16
C ALA A 30 -11.12 2.81 -19.05
N GLY A 31 -11.96 3.67 -18.45
CA GLY A 31 -12.68 4.73 -19.18
C GLY A 31 -13.68 4.23 -20.24
N SER A 32 -14.09 2.95 -20.23
CA SER A 32 -15.05 2.39 -21.18
C SER A 32 -16.52 2.54 -20.77
N GLY A 33 -16.79 3.10 -19.60
CA GLY A 33 -18.16 3.33 -19.12
C GLY A 33 -18.76 2.17 -18.33
N LYS A 34 -17.97 1.38 -17.59
CA LYS A 34 -18.41 0.27 -16.72
C LYS A 34 -19.69 0.59 -15.94
N THR A 35 -19.62 1.63 -15.10
CA THR A 35 -20.74 2.03 -14.23
C THR A 35 -21.97 2.44 -15.02
N ARG A 36 -21.79 3.08 -16.19
CA ARG A 36 -22.89 3.44 -17.09
C ARG A 36 -23.61 2.18 -17.59
N VAL A 37 -22.88 1.16 -18.02
CA VAL A 37 -23.47 -0.09 -18.53
C VAL A 37 -24.24 -0.80 -17.43
N ILE A 38 -23.71 -0.92 -16.21
CA ILE A 38 -24.40 -1.57 -15.08
C ILE A 38 -25.70 -0.83 -14.74
N THR A 39 -25.65 0.49 -14.57
CA THR A 39 -26.84 1.29 -14.20
C THR A 39 -27.90 1.29 -15.26
N THR A 40 -27.50 1.37 -16.53
CA THR A 40 -28.41 1.27 -17.67
C THR A 40 -29.03 -0.13 -17.77
N LYS A 41 -28.25 -1.19 -17.49
CA LYS A 41 -28.76 -2.56 -17.48
C LYS A 41 -29.79 -2.79 -16.38
N ILE A 42 -29.62 -2.21 -15.19
CA ILE A 42 -30.64 -2.25 -14.13
C ILE A 42 -31.96 -1.64 -14.64
N ALA A 43 -31.92 -0.45 -15.24
CA ALA A 43 -33.08 0.20 -15.79
C ALA A 43 -33.75 -0.65 -16.92
N TYR A 44 -32.93 -1.22 -17.82
CA TYR A 44 -33.41 -2.08 -18.90
C TYR A 44 -34.14 -3.32 -18.37
N LEU A 45 -33.55 -4.03 -17.39
CA LEU A 45 -34.15 -5.25 -16.81
C LEU A 45 -35.52 -4.97 -16.16
N ILE A 46 -35.67 -3.82 -15.50
CA ILE A 46 -36.94 -3.42 -14.88
C ILE A 46 -37.97 -3.05 -15.94
N GLN A 47 -37.59 -2.31 -16.97
CA GLN A 47 -38.50 -1.77 -17.97
C GLN A 47 -38.92 -2.78 -19.06
N HIS A 48 -37.94 -3.61 -19.49
CA HIS A 48 -38.13 -4.48 -20.67
C HIS A 48 -38.26 -5.96 -20.32
N GLU A 49 -37.54 -6.43 -19.32
CA GLU A 49 -37.54 -7.85 -18.93
C GLU A 49 -38.55 -8.17 -17.83
N SER A 50 -39.30 -7.14 -17.38
CA SER A 50 -40.30 -7.26 -16.29
C SER A 50 -39.74 -7.90 -15.03
N ILE A 51 -38.47 -7.64 -14.72
CA ILE A 51 -37.84 -8.05 -13.49
C ILE A 51 -38.25 -7.07 -12.41
N GLU A 52 -38.83 -7.60 -11.33
CA GLU A 52 -39.17 -6.75 -10.18
C GLU A 52 -37.88 -6.19 -9.53
N PRO A 53 -37.82 -4.88 -9.21
CA PRO A 53 -36.61 -4.25 -8.70
C PRO A 53 -35.98 -4.96 -7.49
N TRP A 54 -36.82 -5.46 -6.56
CA TRP A 54 -36.38 -6.19 -5.38
C TRP A 54 -35.75 -7.58 -5.68
N GLN A 55 -35.88 -8.07 -6.91
CA GLN A 55 -35.26 -9.30 -7.40
C GLN A 55 -33.86 -9.07 -7.99
N ILE A 56 -33.41 -7.81 -8.06
CA ILE A 56 -32.10 -7.42 -8.54
C ILE A 56 -31.20 -7.13 -7.36
N LEU A 57 -30.08 -7.84 -7.29
CA LEU A 57 -28.96 -7.56 -6.37
C LEU A 57 -27.77 -7.04 -7.17
N ALA A 58 -27.35 -5.82 -6.92
CA ALA A 58 -26.13 -5.24 -7.49
C ALA A 58 -25.11 -4.98 -6.36
N VAL A 59 -23.93 -5.55 -6.47
CA VAL A 59 -22.89 -5.42 -5.46
C VAL A 59 -21.64 -4.76 -6.04
N THR A 60 -21.01 -3.93 -5.20
CA THR A 60 -19.77 -3.24 -5.51
C THR A 60 -18.86 -3.19 -4.28
N PHE A 61 -17.63 -2.67 -4.42
CA PHE A 61 -16.62 -2.69 -3.35
C PHE A 61 -16.77 -1.58 -2.33
N THR A 62 -17.18 -0.37 -2.72
CA THR A 62 -17.19 0.80 -1.84
C THR A 62 -18.60 1.38 -1.64
N LYS A 63 -18.84 1.94 -0.46
CA LYS A 63 -20.12 2.65 -0.18
C LYS A 63 -20.35 3.80 -1.17
N LYS A 64 -19.28 4.50 -1.57
CA LYS A 64 -19.35 5.60 -2.55
C LYS A 64 -19.83 5.07 -3.90
N ALA A 65 -19.23 4.00 -4.42
CA ALA A 65 -19.65 3.40 -5.68
C ALA A 65 -21.08 2.87 -5.63
N ALA A 66 -21.51 2.26 -4.51
CA ALA A 66 -22.88 1.81 -4.33
C ALA A 66 -23.89 2.97 -4.34
N ASN A 67 -23.57 4.10 -3.71
CA ASN A 67 -24.43 5.29 -3.71
C ASN A 67 -24.50 5.92 -5.11
N GLU A 68 -23.38 6.09 -5.78
CA GLU A 68 -23.31 6.61 -7.15
C GLU A 68 -24.09 5.71 -8.13
N MET A 69 -23.94 4.39 -8.02
CA MET A 69 -24.71 3.44 -8.81
C MET A 69 -26.21 3.57 -8.57
N ARG A 70 -26.61 3.75 -7.31
CA ARG A 70 -28.02 3.93 -6.92
C ARG A 70 -28.60 5.23 -7.50
N GLU A 71 -27.90 6.35 -7.33
CA GLU A 71 -28.34 7.66 -7.85
C GLU A 71 -28.51 7.61 -9.38
N ARG A 72 -27.55 7.03 -10.09
CA ARG A 72 -27.61 6.89 -11.54
C ARG A 72 -28.74 5.94 -11.98
N ALA A 73 -28.94 4.80 -11.31
CA ALA A 73 -30.03 3.88 -11.62
C ALA A 73 -31.39 4.57 -11.41
N LEU A 74 -31.56 5.30 -10.30
CA LEU A 74 -32.79 6.07 -10.01
C LEU A 74 -33.05 7.17 -11.03
N SER A 75 -32.03 7.82 -11.56
CA SER A 75 -32.19 8.84 -12.60
C SER A 75 -32.71 8.27 -13.93
N LEU A 76 -32.44 6.99 -14.21
CA LEU A 76 -32.86 6.29 -15.40
C LEU A 76 -34.23 5.60 -15.22
N GLU A 77 -34.47 5.03 -14.03
CA GLU A 77 -35.70 4.29 -13.70
C GLU A 77 -36.07 4.53 -12.22
N PRO A 78 -37.12 5.30 -11.92
CA PRO A 78 -37.52 5.59 -10.53
C PRO A 78 -37.87 4.34 -9.71
N LYS A 79 -38.37 3.28 -10.34
CA LYS A 79 -38.68 2.01 -9.64
C LYS A 79 -37.42 1.32 -9.11
N ALA A 80 -36.23 1.70 -9.59
CA ALA A 80 -34.95 1.15 -9.09
C ALA A 80 -34.70 1.45 -7.61
N VAL A 81 -35.54 2.27 -6.95
CA VAL A 81 -35.46 2.52 -5.50
C VAL A 81 -35.48 1.25 -4.68
N ASP A 82 -36.20 0.21 -5.11
CA ASP A 82 -36.35 -1.07 -4.43
C ASP A 82 -35.23 -2.07 -4.77
N THR A 83 -34.35 -1.73 -5.72
CA THR A 83 -33.20 -2.56 -6.09
C THR A 83 -32.18 -2.66 -4.95
N GLN A 84 -31.70 -3.86 -4.68
CA GLN A 84 -30.69 -4.08 -3.64
C GLN A 84 -29.29 -3.71 -4.14
N ILE A 85 -28.96 -2.42 -4.15
CA ILE A 85 -27.62 -1.91 -4.50
C ILE A 85 -26.82 -1.73 -3.23
N LYS A 86 -25.77 -2.55 -3.02
CA LYS A 86 -25.01 -2.65 -1.75
C LYS A 86 -23.53 -2.95 -2.00
N THR A 87 -22.71 -2.78 -0.96
CA THR A 87 -21.40 -3.45 -0.94
C THR A 87 -21.58 -4.91 -0.51
N PHE A 88 -20.60 -5.77 -0.80
CA PHE A 88 -20.61 -7.16 -0.31
C PHE A 88 -20.85 -7.24 1.21
N HIS A 89 -20.14 -6.46 2.00
CA HIS A 89 -20.28 -6.42 3.46
C HIS A 89 -21.65 -5.88 3.91
N SER A 90 -22.17 -4.85 3.22
CA SER A 90 -23.51 -4.34 3.55
C SER A 90 -24.61 -5.35 3.19
N PHE A 91 -24.41 -6.16 2.16
CA PHE A 91 -25.29 -7.27 1.84
C PHE A 91 -25.19 -8.36 2.93
N GLY A 92 -23.98 -8.73 3.33
CA GLY A 92 -23.77 -9.71 4.40
C GLY A 92 -24.41 -9.29 5.72
N ALA A 93 -24.25 -8.03 6.12
CA ALA A 93 -24.91 -7.48 7.32
C ALA A 93 -26.46 -7.56 7.22
N TRP A 94 -27.02 -7.20 6.04
CA TRP A 94 -28.45 -7.33 5.78
C TRP A 94 -28.91 -8.79 5.87
N PHE A 95 -28.15 -9.72 5.29
CA PHE A 95 -28.44 -11.15 5.30
C PHE A 95 -28.40 -11.70 6.73
N LEU A 96 -27.35 -11.40 7.48
CA LEU A 96 -27.18 -11.90 8.86
C LEU A 96 -28.24 -11.36 9.82
N ARG A 97 -28.68 -10.09 9.68
CA ARG A 97 -29.77 -9.55 10.49
C ARG A 97 -31.12 -10.23 10.22
N ARG A 98 -31.31 -10.78 9.02
CA ARG A 98 -32.51 -11.52 8.66
C ARG A 98 -32.49 -12.98 9.14
N TYR A 99 -31.30 -13.58 9.14
CA TYR A 99 -31.09 -15.00 9.47
C TYR A 99 -30.21 -15.18 10.71
N TYR A 100 -30.30 -14.26 11.67
CA TYR A 100 -29.45 -14.18 12.84
C TYR A 100 -29.54 -15.46 13.70
N GLU A 101 -30.74 -16.07 13.84
CA GLU A 101 -30.92 -17.32 14.59
C GLU A 101 -30.14 -18.48 13.95
N SER A 102 -30.19 -18.59 12.64
CA SER A 102 -29.44 -19.62 11.88
C SER A 102 -27.94 -19.41 11.97
N ALA A 103 -27.49 -18.17 12.14
CA ALA A 103 -26.08 -17.80 12.31
C ALA A 103 -25.59 -17.89 13.77
N TYR A 104 -26.48 -18.17 14.71
CA TYR A 104 -26.19 -18.16 16.17
C TYR A 104 -25.57 -16.83 16.65
N ILE A 105 -26.09 -15.71 16.18
CA ILE A 105 -25.67 -14.36 16.55
C ILE A 105 -26.83 -13.54 17.08
N SER A 106 -26.56 -12.39 17.70
CA SER A 106 -27.62 -11.46 18.12
C SER A 106 -28.27 -10.78 16.92
N LYS A 107 -29.59 -10.53 16.95
CA LYS A 107 -30.26 -9.72 15.93
C LYS A 107 -29.69 -8.30 15.85
N SER A 108 -29.27 -7.75 16.99
CA SER A 108 -28.66 -6.44 17.15
C SER A 108 -27.14 -6.51 17.24
N PHE A 109 -26.51 -7.46 16.56
CA PHE A 109 -25.07 -7.63 16.59
C PHE A 109 -24.32 -6.35 16.18
N THR A 110 -23.21 -6.11 16.84
CA THR A 110 -22.20 -5.10 16.48
C THR A 110 -21.16 -5.73 15.56
N VAL A 111 -20.68 -4.97 14.59
CA VAL A 111 -19.56 -5.37 13.73
C VAL A 111 -18.28 -4.82 14.33
N TYR A 112 -17.40 -5.72 14.74
CA TYR A 112 -16.12 -5.38 15.32
C TYR A 112 -15.11 -4.98 14.22
N ASP A 113 -14.42 -3.89 14.45
CA ASP A 113 -13.29 -3.49 13.63
C ASP A 113 -12.00 -4.24 14.02
N ASP A 114 -10.89 -3.93 13.36
CA ASP A 114 -9.59 -4.58 13.61
C ASP A 114 -9.11 -4.37 15.06
N THR A 115 -9.38 -3.18 15.63
CA THR A 115 -9.01 -2.83 17.01
C THR A 115 -9.85 -3.62 18.03
N ASP A 116 -11.17 -3.68 17.80
CA ASP A 116 -12.11 -4.43 18.62
C ASP A 116 -11.79 -5.94 18.57
N SER A 117 -11.50 -6.45 17.38
CA SER A 117 -11.14 -7.85 17.13
C SER A 117 -9.85 -8.23 17.87
N ALA A 118 -8.83 -7.37 17.82
CA ALA A 118 -7.57 -7.58 18.53
C ALA A 118 -7.77 -7.53 20.06
N ALA A 119 -8.62 -6.61 20.54
CA ALA A 119 -8.96 -6.53 21.97
C ALA A 119 -9.74 -7.76 22.45
N LEU A 120 -10.73 -8.22 21.67
CA LEU A 120 -11.47 -9.44 21.96
C LEU A 120 -10.56 -10.66 22.01
N LEU A 121 -9.64 -10.76 21.03
CA LEU A 121 -8.67 -11.85 20.97
C LEU A 121 -7.71 -11.85 22.16
N LYS A 122 -7.22 -10.68 22.59
CA LYS A 122 -6.40 -10.54 23.80
C LYS A 122 -7.15 -11.00 25.05
N ASN A 123 -8.45 -10.76 25.11
CA ASN A 123 -9.30 -11.23 26.22
C ASN A 123 -9.59 -12.74 26.14
N ALA A 124 -9.66 -13.31 24.93
CA ALA A 124 -9.87 -14.74 24.72
C ALA A 124 -8.61 -15.57 25.00
N VAL A 125 -7.43 -15.03 24.71
CA VAL A 125 -6.10 -15.65 24.86
C VAL A 125 -5.19 -14.70 25.66
N PRO A 126 -5.28 -14.69 27.01
CA PRO A 126 -4.55 -13.74 27.87
C PRO A 126 -3.02 -13.82 27.78
N GLU A 127 -2.47 -14.94 27.30
CA GLU A 127 -1.03 -15.15 27.13
C GLU A 127 -0.43 -14.29 26.01
N LEU A 128 -1.22 -13.92 25.02
CA LEU A 128 -0.76 -13.07 23.93
C LEU A 128 -0.48 -11.64 24.41
N THR A 129 0.57 -11.03 23.95
CA THR A 129 0.76 -9.58 24.06
C THR A 129 -0.25 -8.85 23.17
N LYS A 130 -0.51 -7.56 23.40
CA LYS A 130 -1.38 -6.75 22.53
C LYS A 130 -0.93 -6.81 21.06
N LYS A 131 0.39 -6.77 20.80
CA LYS A 131 0.97 -6.88 19.47
C LYS A 131 0.68 -8.24 18.83
N GLN A 132 0.91 -9.33 19.55
CA GLN A 132 0.62 -10.68 19.06
C GLN A 132 -0.87 -10.88 18.77
N ALA A 133 -1.76 -10.35 19.62
CA ALA A 133 -3.20 -10.39 19.41
C ALA A 133 -3.60 -9.64 18.12
N ALA A 134 -3.02 -8.47 17.87
CA ALA A 134 -3.28 -7.73 16.65
C ALA A 134 -2.78 -8.46 15.39
N ILE A 135 -1.59 -9.09 15.43
CA ILE A 135 -1.07 -9.91 14.32
C ILE A 135 -1.99 -11.12 14.09
N ALA A 136 -2.38 -11.83 15.15
CA ALA A 136 -3.24 -12.98 15.03
C ALA A 136 -4.64 -12.60 14.51
N ALA A 137 -5.22 -11.47 14.95
CA ALA A 137 -6.51 -10.97 14.46
C ALA A 137 -6.46 -10.72 12.93
N LYS A 138 -5.39 -10.15 12.41
CA LYS A 138 -5.21 -9.95 10.95
C LYS A 138 -5.05 -11.26 10.19
N LYS A 139 -4.28 -12.22 10.72
CA LYS A 139 -4.21 -13.56 10.14
C LYS A 139 -5.57 -14.24 10.10
N ILE A 140 -6.38 -14.08 11.17
CA ILE A 140 -7.76 -14.60 11.24
C ILE A 140 -8.65 -13.90 10.19
N ALA A 141 -8.55 -12.59 10.04
CA ALA A 141 -9.30 -11.86 9.01
C ALA A 141 -8.95 -12.39 7.61
N LEU A 142 -7.66 -12.60 7.33
CA LEU A 142 -7.21 -13.22 6.08
C LEU A 142 -7.74 -14.65 5.90
N CYS A 143 -7.79 -15.48 6.97
CA CYS A 143 -8.42 -16.79 6.92
C CYS A 143 -9.89 -16.66 6.49
N LYS A 144 -10.63 -15.70 7.05
CA LYS A 144 -12.04 -15.46 6.70
C LYS A 144 -12.22 -14.99 5.25
N ASP A 145 -11.29 -14.21 4.70
CA ASP A 145 -11.27 -13.81 3.29
C ASP A 145 -11.11 -15.02 2.34
N TYR A 146 -10.45 -16.08 2.82
CA TYR A 146 -10.37 -17.38 2.13
C TYR A 146 -11.51 -18.36 2.53
N CYS A 147 -12.46 -17.93 3.36
CA CYS A 147 -13.50 -18.79 3.96
C CYS A 147 -12.96 -19.98 4.77
N LEU A 148 -11.78 -19.84 5.36
CA LEU A 148 -11.16 -20.85 6.21
C LEU A 148 -11.57 -20.65 7.67
N GLY A 149 -12.08 -21.69 8.31
CA GLY A 149 -12.33 -21.74 9.75
C GLY A 149 -11.12 -22.26 10.53
N PRO A 150 -11.20 -22.27 11.86
CA PRO A 150 -10.12 -22.81 12.69
C PRO A 150 -9.89 -24.32 12.51
N GLU A 151 -10.85 -25.03 11.95
CA GLU A 151 -10.82 -26.46 11.63
C GLU A 151 -10.16 -26.78 10.30
N ASP A 152 -9.93 -25.76 9.46
CA ASP A 152 -9.36 -25.92 8.13
C ASP A 152 -7.82 -25.89 8.16
N GLU A 153 -7.17 -26.26 7.05
CA GLU A 153 -5.73 -26.24 6.91
C GLU A 153 -5.24 -24.79 6.72
N LEU A 154 -4.60 -24.22 7.75
CA LEU A 154 -4.14 -22.84 7.77
C LEU A 154 -2.67 -22.64 7.38
N GLY A 155 -1.97 -23.66 6.92
CA GLY A 155 -0.53 -23.66 6.66
C GLY A 155 -0.06 -22.56 5.69
N ARG A 156 -0.92 -22.11 4.76
CA ARG A 156 -0.61 -21.00 3.85
C ARG A 156 -0.53 -19.64 4.55
N ILE A 157 -1.19 -19.49 5.72
CA ILE A 157 -1.31 -18.22 6.44
C ILE A 157 -0.42 -18.26 7.69
N ASP A 158 -0.25 -19.44 8.28
CA ASP A 158 0.55 -19.65 9.49
C ASP A 158 1.37 -20.93 9.43
N GLU A 159 2.65 -20.79 9.11
CA GLU A 159 3.61 -21.89 9.02
C GLU A 159 3.87 -22.55 10.39
N ASN A 160 3.68 -21.81 11.50
CA ASN A 160 3.98 -22.27 12.85
C ASN A 160 2.88 -23.15 13.47
N GLY A 161 1.66 -23.15 12.89
CA GLY A 161 0.56 -24.03 13.30
C GLY A 161 -0.18 -23.64 14.59
N ASP A 162 0.17 -22.55 15.24
CA ASP A 162 -0.49 -22.10 16.50
C ASP A 162 -1.79 -21.33 16.23
N LEU A 163 -1.98 -20.81 15.02
CA LEU A 163 -3.12 -19.96 14.68
C LEU A 163 -4.46 -20.67 14.85
N ALA A 164 -4.57 -21.97 14.57
CA ALA A 164 -5.80 -22.72 14.65
C ALA A 164 -6.41 -22.69 16.08
N LYS A 165 -5.58 -22.85 17.11
CA LYS A 165 -6.01 -22.80 18.53
C LYS A 165 -6.43 -21.38 18.92
N ILE A 166 -5.64 -20.38 18.51
CA ILE A 166 -5.91 -18.97 18.78
C ILE A 166 -7.21 -18.55 18.07
N TYR A 167 -7.40 -18.97 16.84
CA TYR A 167 -8.61 -18.70 16.06
C TYR A 167 -9.84 -19.35 16.66
N SER A 168 -9.73 -20.61 17.12
CA SER A 168 -10.80 -21.32 17.80
C SER A 168 -11.28 -20.57 19.06
N ALA A 169 -10.32 -20.15 19.91
CA ALA A 169 -10.62 -19.37 21.12
C ALA A 169 -11.27 -18.01 20.78
N TYR A 170 -10.79 -17.32 19.77
CA TYR A 170 -11.36 -16.08 19.26
C TYR A 170 -12.79 -16.26 18.80
N GLN A 171 -13.04 -17.27 17.96
CA GLN A 171 -14.36 -17.51 17.38
C GLN A 171 -15.38 -17.94 18.45
N GLU A 172 -14.95 -18.74 19.43
CA GLU A 172 -15.81 -19.09 20.60
C GLU A 172 -16.17 -17.84 21.39
N ARG A 173 -15.19 -16.95 21.65
CA ARG A 173 -15.42 -15.70 22.38
C ARG A 173 -16.35 -14.76 21.61
N LEU A 174 -16.16 -14.62 20.30
CA LEU A 174 -17.00 -13.79 19.44
C LEU A 174 -18.45 -14.29 19.41
N ARG A 175 -18.66 -15.60 19.31
CA ARG A 175 -20.00 -16.23 19.41
C ARG A 175 -20.68 -15.95 20.76
N LYS A 176 -19.93 -16.03 21.88
CA LYS A 176 -20.48 -15.73 23.23
C LYS A 176 -20.94 -14.28 23.35
N THR A 177 -20.36 -13.35 22.63
CA THR A 177 -20.83 -11.94 22.59
C THR A 177 -22.05 -11.75 21.68
N GLY A 178 -22.35 -12.72 20.82
CA GLY A 178 -23.39 -12.61 19.79
C GLY A 178 -23.08 -11.59 18.69
N ASN A 179 -21.82 -11.14 18.58
CA ASN A 179 -21.33 -10.16 17.59
C ASN A 179 -20.59 -10.83 16.44
N VAL A 180 -20.20 -10.04 15.45
CA VAL A 180 -19.46 -10.47 14.27
C VAL A 180 -18.30 -9.51 14.01
N ASP A 181 -17.25 -9.97 13.36
CA ASP A 181 -16.24 -9.10 12.78
C ASP A 181 -16.49 -8.86 11.29
N PHE A 182 -15.60 -8.08 10.66
CA PHE A 182 -15.77 -7.70 9.28
C PHE A 182 -15.72 -8.90 8.31
N GLY A 183 -14.85 -9.88 8.56
CA GLY A 183 -14.75 -11.12 7.76
C GLY A 183 -15.99 -12.01 7.90
N ASP A 184 -16.62 -12.04 9.07
CA ASP A 184 -17.85 -12.80 9.31
C ASP A 184 -19.03 -12.30 8.47
N LEU A 185 -19.05 -11.02 8.09
CA LEU A 185 -20.10 -10.47 7.23
C LEU A 185 -20.17 -11.18 5.86
N ILE A 186 -19.09 -11.80 5.42
CA ILE A 186 -19.06 -12.58 4.17
C ILE A 186 -19.03 -14.08 4.47
N MET A 187 -18.15 -14.52 5.36
CA MET A 187 -17.92 -15.93 5.61
C MET A 187 -19.15 -16.63 6.22
N LEU A 188 -19.85 -16.02 7.18
CA LEU A 188 -21.04 -16.64 7.78
C LEU A 188 -22.20 -16.81 6.78
N PRO A 189 -22.57 -15.81 5.95
CA PRO A 189 -23.51 -16.02 4.84
C PRO A 189 -23.11 -17.16 3.91
N VAL A 190 -21.83 -17.27 3.55
CA VAL A 190 -21.33 -18.39 2.72
C VAL A 190 -21.60 -19.72 3.42
N LYS A 191 -21.12 -19.88 4.65
CA LYS A 191 -21.30 -21.14 5.42
C LYS A 191 -22.78 -21.50 5.60
N LEU A 192 -23.64 -20.51 5.84
CA LEU A 192 -25.10 -20.76 5.98
C LEU A 192 -25.73 -21.19 4.66
N LEU A 193 -25.39 -20.56 3.56
CA LEU A 193 -25.95 -20.91 2.26
C LEU A 193 -25.44 -22.28 1.76
N GLU A 194 -24.18 -22.62 2.03
CA GLU A 194 -23.60 -23.90 1.67
C GLU A 194 -24.16 -25.06 2.52
N SER A 195 -24.37 -24.83 3.82
CA SER A 195 -24.87 -25.86 4.75
C SER A 195 -26.40 -26.02 4.72
N ASN A 196 -27.16 -25.02 4.24
CA ASN A 196 -28.62 -25.04 4.21
C ASN A 196 -29.18 -24.91 2.79
N PRO A 197 -29.45 -26.04 2.09
CA PRO A 197 -29.97 -26.03 0.73
C PRO A 197 -31.33 -25.31 0.59
N ASN A 198 -32.18 -25.34 1.61
CA ASN A 198 -33.48 -24.65 1.57
C ASN A 198 -33.32 -23.14 1.60
N LEU A 199 -32.44 -22.63 2.47
CA LEU A 199 -32.11 -21.20 2.53
C LEU A 199 -31.45 -20.76 1.22
N ARG A 200 -30.53 -21.56 0.68
CA ARG A 200 -29.89 -21.29 -0.62
C ARG A 200 -30.91 -21.16 -1.74
N LYS A 201 -31.84 -22.11 -1.87
CA LYS A 201 -32.93 -22.06 -2.86
C LYS A 201 -33.83 -20.83 -2.65
N GLN A 202 -34.15 -20.48 -1.40
CA GLN A 202 -34.93 -19.28 -1.09
C GLN A 202 -34.25 -18.01 -1.59
N MET A 203 -32.92 -17.89 -1.41
CA MET A 203 -32.16 -16.74 -1.91
C MET A 203 -32.08 -16.70 -3.43
N GLN A 204 -31.87 -17.85 -4.07
CA GLN A 204 -31.89 -17.98 -5.54
C GLN A 204 -33.25 -17.62 -6.15
N HIS A 205 -34.36 -17.95 -5.47
CA HIS A 205 -35.68 -17.49 -5.88
C HIS A 205 -35.92 -15.99 -5.65
N ARG A 206 -35.31 -15.45 -4.57
CA ARG A 206 -35.42 -14.01 -4.28
C ARG A 206 -34.69 -13.17 -5.30
N PHE A 207 -33.44 -13.53 -5.64
CA PHE A 207 -32.60 -12.79 -6.55
C PHE A 207 -32.52 -13.47 -7.91
N LYS A 208 -33.34 -12.97 -8.84
CA LYS A 208 -33.29 -13.44 -10.23
C LYS A 208 -32.11 -12.89 -11.02
N VAL A 209 -31.60 -11.75 -10.57
CA VAL A 209 -30.47 -11.08 -11.19
C VAL A 209 -29.45 -10.72 -10.13
N ILE A 210 -28.19 -11.11 -10.33
CA ILE A 210 -27.06 -10.70 -9.52
C ILE A 210 -26.04 -10.02 -10.42
N MET A 211 -25.67 -8.79 -10.06
CA MET A 211 -24.69 -8.00 -10.79
C MET A 211 -23.53 -7.65 -9.85
N VAL A 212 -22.31 -7.79 -10.34
CA VAL A 212 -21.10 -7.47 -9.56
C VAL A 212 -20.22 -6.51 -10.35
N ASP A 213 -19.92 -5.37 -9.73
CA ASP A 213 -18.97 -4.39 -10.29
C ASP A 213 -17.56 -4.59 -9.71
N GLU A 214 -16.53 -4.20 -10.47
CA GLU A 214 -15.09 -4.34 -10.11
C GLU A 214 -14.73 -5.79 -9.71
N TYR A 215 -15.28 -6.77 -10.42
CA TYR A 215 -15.19 -8.19 -10.06
C TYR A 215 -13.75 -8.73 -9.92
N GLN A 216 -12.77 -8.12 -10.59
CA GLN A 216 -11.35 -8.48 -10.51
C GLN A 216 -10.73 -8.23 -9.11
N ASP A 217 -11.41 -7.46 -8.24
CA ASP A 217 -10.95 -7.19 -6.88
C ASP A 217 -11.59 -8.12 -5.83
N SER A 218 -12.42 -9.09 -6.27
CA SER A 218 -13.10 -10.02 -5.37
C SER A 218 -12.12 -11.01 -4.73
N ASN A 219 -12.32 -11.28 -3.43
CA ASN A 219 -11.62 -12.34 -2.72
C ASN A 219 -12.37 -13.68 -2.83
N VAL A 220 -11.79 -14.76 -2.29
CA VAL A 220 -12.36 -16.11 -2.36
C VAL A 220 -13.72 -16.18 -1.66
N ALA A 221 -13.90 -15.52 -0.50
CA ALA A 221 -15.17 -15.52 0.23
C ALA A 221 -16.29 -14.85 -0.58
N GLN A 222 -15.99 -13.73 -1.23
CA GLN A 222 -16.94 -13.02 -2.08
C GLN A 222 -17.32 -13.82 -3.33
N PHE A 223 -16.35 -14.51 -3.92
CA PHE A 223 -16.60 -15.45 -5.00
C PHE A 223 -17.53 -16.58 -4.55
N ARG A 224 -17.24 -17.23 -3.39
CA ARG A 224 -18.09 -18.29 -2.86
C ARG A 224 -19.50 -17.80 -2.52
N LEU A 225 -19.63 -16.57 -2.01
CA LEU A 225 -20.94 -15.95 -1.77
C LEU A 225 -21.73 -15.78 -3.08
N LEU A 226 -21.10 -15.26 -4.12
CA LEU A 226 -21.71 -15.12 -5.44
C LEU A 226 -22.19 -16.50 -5.95
N ASN A 227 -21.32 -17.50 -5.89
CA ASN A 227 -21.61 -18.85 -6.34
C ASN A 227 -22.78 -19.50 -5.57
N ALA A 228 -22.82 -19.33 -4.24
CA ALA A 228 -23.91 -19.84 -3.41
C ALA A 228 -25.26 -19.14 -3.71
N LEU A 229 -25.24 -17.84 -4.02
CA LEU A 229 -26.43 -17.06 -4.32
C LEU A 229 -26.98 -17.33 -5.73
N SER A 230 -26.09 -17.52 -6.72
CA SER A 230 -26.47 -17.71 -8.11
C SER A 230 -26.86 -19.17 -8.42
N GLY A 231 -26.15 -20.12 -7.80
CA GLY A 231 -26.19 -21.52 -8.15
C GLY A 231 -25.48 -21.82 -9.48
N THR A 232 -24.70 -22.89 -9.47
CA THR A 232 -24.08 -23.45 -10.68
C THR A 232 -24.78 -24.76 -11.12
N ASP A 233 -25.79 -25.20 -10.33
CA ASP A 233 -26.51 -26.44 -10.56
C ASP A 233 -27.41 -26.34 -11.81
N GLU A 234 -27.55 -27.42 -12.56
CA GLU A 234 -28.52 -27.54 -13.66
C GLU A 234 -29.94 -27.22 -13.15
N GLY A 235 -30.47 -26.07 -13.57
CA GLY A 235 -31.77 -25.56 -13.13
C GLY A 235 -31.79 -24.27 -12.37
N SER A 236 -30.66 -23.71 -11.99
CA SER A 236 -30.61 -22.33 -11.48
C SER A 236 -31.05 -21.35 -12.56
N LYS A 237 -32.03 -20.50 -12.22
CA LYS A 237 -32.57 -19.45 -13.11
C LYS A 237 -32.03 -18.05 -12.76
N THR A 238 -31.03 -17.96 -11.90
CA THR A 238 -30.45 -16.67 -11.53
C THR A 238 -29.51 -16.21 -12.65
N TYR A 239 -29.79 -15.06 -13.20
CA TYR A 239 -28.93 -14.40 -14.18
C TYR A 239 -27.77 -13.71 -13.48
N VAL A 240 -26.54 -14.06 -13.82
CA VAL A 240 -25.33 -13.47 -13.25
C VAL A 240 -24.64 -12.60 -14.29
N CYS A 241 -24.37 -11.34 -13.92
CA CYS A 241 -23.62 -10.40 -14.73
C CYS A 241 -22.47 -9.81 -13.91
N VAL A 242 -21.25 -10.08 -14.30
CA VAL A 242 -20.06 -9.49 -13.65
C VAL A 242 -19.37 -8.51 -14.58
N VAL A 243 -18.91 -7.41 -14.04
CA VAL A 243 -18.16 -6.37 -14.74
C VAL A 243 -16.81 -6.19 -14.08
N GLY A 244 -15.76 -6.18 -14.85
CA GLY A 244 -14.42 -6.03 -14.32
C GLY A 244 -13.38 -5.70 -15.37
N ASP A 245 -12.19 -5.42 -14.90
CA ASP A 245 -10.99 -5.17 -15.68
C ASP A 245 -9.82 -5.95 -15.08
N ASP A 246 -9.49 -7.10 -15.66
CA ASP A 246 -8.37 -7.94 -15.22
C ASP A 246 -7.03 -7.17 -15.18
N ASP A 247 -6.84 -6.18 -16.07
CA ASP A 247 -5.68 -5.31 -16.09
C ASP A 247 -5.68 -4.24 -14.97
N GLN A 248 -6.75 -4.13 -14.18
CA GLN A 248 -6.86 -3.25 -13.02
C GLN A 248 -6.94 -3.99 -11.67
N SER A 249 -6.59 -5.28 -11.63
CA SER A 249 -6.49 -6.05 -10.38
C SER A 249 -5.17 -5.69 -9.67
N ILE A 250 -5.26 -4.85 -8.62
CA ILE A 250 -4.13 -4.28 -7.88
C ILE A 250 -4.29 -4.40 -6.35
N TYR A 251 -5.17 -5.27 -5.86
CA TYR A 251 -5.48 -5.44 -4.43
C TYR A 251 -5.19 -6.85 -3.91
N LYS A 252 -4.22 -7.58 -4.50
CA LYS A 252 -3.78 -8.89 -4.02
C LYS A 252 -3.37 -8.85 -2.54
N PHE A 253 -2.72 -7.77 -2.10
CA PHE A 253 -2.34 -7.55 -0.70
C PHE A 253 -3.54 -7.43 0.27
N ARG A 254 -4.78 -7.25 -0.26
CA ARG A 254 -6.06 -7.28 0.48
C ARG A 254 -6.86 -8.55 0.21
N GLY A 255 -6.22 -9.61 -0.27
CA GLY A 255 -6.86 -10.89 -0.55
C GLY A 255 -7.63 -10.97 -1.86
N ALA A 256 -7.54 -9.96 -2.74
CA ALA A 256 -8.12 -10.06 -4.08
C ALA A 256 -7.47 -11.19 -4.88
N GLU A 257 -8.29 -11.97 -5.58
CA GLU A 257 -7.86 -13.12 -6.35
C GLU A 257 -8.23 -12.93 -7.83
N ILE A 258 -7.24 -12.62 -8.67
CA ILE A 258 -7.46 -12.37 -10.11
C ILE A 258 -8.05 -13.59 -10.82
N GLN A 259 -7.77 -14.80 -10.31
CA GLN A 259 -8.29 -16.03 -10.89
C GLN A 259 -9.83 -16.07 -10.89
N ASN A 260 -10.48 -15.33 -9.99
CA ASN A 260 -11.96 -15.24 -9.97
C ASN A 260 -12.52 -14.71 -11.30
N ILE A 261 -11.93 -13.65 -11.87
CA ILE A 261 -12.39 -13.10 -13.15
C ILE A 261 -11.87 -13.92 -14.33
N LEU A 262 -10.64 -14.44 -14.27
CA LEU A 262 -10.06 -15.25 -15.35
C LEU A 262 -10.82 -16.58 -15.54
N GLN A 263 -11.23 -17.21 -14.44
CA GLN A 263 -11.93 -18.49 -14.45
C GLN A 263 -13.45 -18.36 -14.51
N PHE A 264 -14.01 -17.15 -14.48
CA PHE A 264 -15.46 -16.95 -14.50
C PHE A 264 -16.16 -17.69 -15.67
N PRO A 265 -15.66 -17.65 -16.92
CA PRO A 265 -16.29 -18.38 -18.04
C PRO A 265 -16.25 -19.90 -17.88
N THR A 266 -15.29 -20.43 -17.16
CA THR A 266 -15.16 -21.88 -16.90
C THR A 266 -16.12 -22.34 -15.81
N ILE A 267 -16.24 -21.53 -14.75
CA ILE A 267 -17.08 -21.84 -13.58
C ILE A 267 -18.56 -21.65 -13.91
N PHE A 268 -18.90 -20.54 -14.57
CA PHE A 268 -20.25 -20.27 -15.04
C PHE A 268 -20.37 -20.67 -16.51
N SER A 269 -20.69 -21.97 -16.73
CA SER A 269 -20.78 -22.54 -18.07
C SER A 269 -21.77 -21.78 -18.96
N GLY A 270 -21.42 -21.61 -20.23
CA GLY A 270 -22.22 -20.86 -21.20
C GLY A 270 -22.08 -19.33 -21.08
N THR A 271 -21.10 -18.84 -20.33
CA THR A 271 -20.84 -17.40 -20.18
C THR A 271 -20.63 -16.73 -21.54
N THR A 272 -21.36 -15.65 -21.76
CA THR A 272 -21.08 -14.69 -22.83
C THR A 272 -20.05 -13.69 -22.37
N LEU A 273 -18.97 -13.51 -23.16
CA LEU A 273 -17.94 -12.51 -22.90
C LEU A 273 -18.11 -11.33 -23.84
N ILE A 274 -18.39 -10.14 -23.28
CA ILE A 274 -18.47 -8.87 -24.04
C ILE A 274 -17.33 -7.97 -23.61
N ARG A 275 -16.54 -7.47 -24.58
CA ARG A 275 -15.42 -6.57 -24.35
C ARG A 275 -15.82 -5.14 -24.62
N LEU A 276 -15.60 -4.25 -23.62
CA LEU A 276 -15.76 -2.81 -23.77
C LEU A 276 -14.37 -2.19 -23.93
N GLU A 277 -13.92 -2.05 -25.15
CA GLU A 277 -12.56 -1.59 -25.49
C GLU A 277 -12.51 -0.11 -25.86
N ARG A 278 -13.65 0.53 -26.17
CA ARG A 278 -13.70 1.96 -26.49
C ARG A 278 -13.51 2.79 -25.23
N ASN A 279 -12.44 3.58 -25.23
CA ASN A 279 -12.09 4.46 -24.12
C ASN A 279 -12.50 5.90 -24.46
N TYR A 280 -13.26 6.52 -23.57
CA TYR A 280 -13.77 7.89 -23.69
C TYR A 280 -12.97 8.90 -22.84
N ARG A 281 -12.00 8.42 -22.07
CA ARG A 281 -11.23 9.23 -21.13
C ARG A 281 -9.94 9.78 -21.73
N SER A 282 -9.11 8.92 -22.22
CA SER A 282 -7.72 9.21 -22.57
C SER A 282 -7.51 9.37 -24.08
N THR A 283 -6.46 10.08 -24.46
CA THR A 283 -6.03 10.18 -25.86
C THR A 283 -5.42 8.89 -26.37
N GLU A 284 -5.41 8.71 -27.70
CA GLU A 284 -4.87 7.49 -28.36
C GLU A 284 -3.43 7.20 -27.96
N LYS A 285 -2.58 8.23 -27.87
CA LYS A 285 -1.18 8.06 -27.54
C LYS A 285 -0.94 7.58 -26.10
N ILE A 286 -1.77 8.02 -25.16
CA ILE A 286 -1.72 7.54 -23.78
C ILE A 286 -2.13 6.06 -23.72
N LEU A 287 -3.20 5.67 -24.46
CA LEU A 287 -3.63 4.28 -24.47
C LEU A 287 -2.65 3.35 -25.18
N GLN A 288 -1.92 3.83 -26.19
CA GLN A 288 -0.83 3.06 -26.80
C GLN A 288 0.24 2.69 -25.77
N ALA A 289 0.62 3.63 -24.89
CA ALA A 289 1.55 3.33 -23.79
C ALA A 289 0.97 2.35 -22.78
N ALA A 290 -0.30 2.52 -22.38
CA ALA A 290 -0.97 1.61 -21.46
C ALA A 290 -1.07 0.17 -22.03
N ASN A 291 -1.49 0.02 -23.28
CA ASN A 291 -1.57 -1.28 -23.95
C ASN A 291 -0.19 -1.93 -24.09
N ALA A 292 0.85 -1.17 -24.42
CA ALA A 292 2.22 -1.68 -24.54
C ALA A 292 2.71 -2.29 -23.22
N VAL A 293 2.53 -1.59 -22.09
CA VAL A 293 2.92 -2.08 -20.77
C VAL A 293 2.18 -3.37 -20.42
N VAL A 294 0.85 -3.35 -20.47
CA VAL A 294 0.04 -4.47 -19.96
C VAL A 294 0.09 -5.70 -20.86
N SER A 295 0.51 -5.57 -22.13
CA SER A 295 0.65 -6.70 -23.06
C SER A 295 1.73 -7.71 -22.63
N HIS A 296 2.61 -7.35 -21.70
CA HIS A 296 3.65 -8.21 -21.14
C HIS A 296 3.16 -9.11 -20.00
N ASN A 297 1.90 -8.96 -19.56
CA ASN A 297 1.29 -9.88 -18.62
C ASN A 297 0.76 -11.10 -19.36
N GLU A 298 0.97 -12.30 -18.80
CA GLU A 298 0.49 -13.56 -19.37
C GLU A 298 -0.95 -13.86 -18.91
N ASP A 299 -1.26 -13.62 -17.63
CA ASP A 299 -2.57 -13.88 -17.02
C ASP A 299 -3.58 -12.78 -17.38
N ARG A 300 -4.18 -12.88 -18.61
CA ARG A 300 -5.13 -11.90 -19.14
C ARG A 300 -6.23 -12.55 -19.98
N LEU A 301 -7.43 -11.96 -19.93
CA LEU A 301 -8.54 -12.31 -20.85
C LEU A 301 -8.39 -11.65 -22.23
N GLY A 302 -7.42 -10.78 -22.40
CA GLY A 302 -7.06 -10.12 -23.65
C GLY A 302 -8.09 -9.09 -24.12
N LYS A 303 -7.70 -7.82 -24.00
CA LYS A 303 -8.41 -6.65 -24.56
C LYS A 303 -7.41 -5.59 -24.96
N ASN A 304 -7.79 -4.70 -25.87
CA ASN A 304 -7.00 -3.55 -26.27
C ASN A 304 -7.86 -2.29 -26.18
N LEU A 305 -7.37 -1.28 -25.45
CA LEU A 305 -8.08 0.00 -25.38
C LEU A 305 -7.95 0.77 -26.69
N VAL A 306 -9.06 1.24 -27.20
CA VAL A 306 -9.17 2.05 -28.42
C VAL A 306 -9.76 3.41 -28.03
N ALA A 307 -9.04 4.49 -28.30
CA ALA A 307 -9.48 5.84 -27.98
C ALA A 307 -10.57 6.34 -28.94
N GLU A 308 -11.62 6.92 -28.39
CA GLU A 308 -12.52 7.80 -29.16
C GLU A 308 -11.84 9.14 -29.47
N ASN A 309 -11.04 9.66 -28.55
CA ASN A 309 -10.26 10.88 -28.76
C ASN A 309 -8.91 10.56 -29.41
N LYS A 310 -8.84 10.73 -30.73
CA LYS A 310 -7.62 10.48 -31.54
C LYS A 310 -6.60 11.62 -31.46
N LYS A 311 -6.94 12.77 -30.84
CA LYS A 311 -6.05 13.93 -30.70
C LYS A 311 -5.26 13.80 -29.39
N GLY A 312 -3.98 14.12 -29.41
CA GLY A 312 -3.14 14.13 -28.22
C GLY A 312 -1.65 13.95 -28.57
N SER A 313 -0.79 14.48 -27.71
CA SER A 313 0.66 14.29 -27.81
C SER A 313 1.05 12.91 -27.27
N LYS A 314 2.18 12.42 -27.71
CA LYS A 314 2.85 11.24 -27.16
C LYS A 314 3.19 11.50 -25.68
N PRO A 315 3.01 10.54 -24.77
CA PRO A 315 3.49 10.68 -23.41
C PRO A 315 4.98 10.99 -23.36
N THR A 316 5.39 11.85 -22.43
CA THR A 316 6.79 12.25 -22.30
C THR A 316 7.47 11.45 -21.17
N LEU A 317 8.63 10.87 -21.46
CA LEU A 317 9.51 10.25 -20.47
C LEU A 317 10.74 11.14 -20.28
N ILE A 318 11.01 11.55 -19.04
CA ILE A 318 12.12 12.45 -18.73
C ILE A 318 13.10 11.78 -17.79
N PHE A 319 14.35 11.64 -18.22
CA PHE A 319 15.45 11.20 -17.37
C PHE A 319 16.10 12.39 -16.66
N LEU A 320 16.25 12.28 -15.35
CA LEU A 320 16.75 13.32 -14.46
C LEU A 320 17.94 12.81 -13.65
N GLU A 321 18.72 13.73 -13.13
CA GLU A 321 19.90 13.39 -12.32
C GLU A 321 19.48 12.82 -10.94
N ASN A 322 18.53 13.49 -10.28
CA ASN A 322 18.11 13.12 -8.92
C ASN A 322 16.68 13.57 -8.60
N GLN A 323 16.18 13.14 -7.44
CA GLN A 323 14.84 13.41 -6.95
C GLN A 323 14.55 14.90 -6.72
N ASP A 324 15.56 15.72 -6.37
CA ASP A 324 15.36 17.15 -6.16
C ASP A 324 15.09 17.86 -7.50
N MET A 325 15.76 17.41 -8.57
CA MET A 325 15.49 17.90 -9.93
C MET A 325 14.11 17.42 -10.43
N GLU A 326 13.68 16.23 -10.02
CA GLU A 326 12.35 15.69 -10.33
C GLU A 326 11.25 16.59 -9.75
N ALA A 327 11.33 16.93 -8.46
CA ALA A 327 10.37 17.81 -7.80
C ALA A 327 10.34 19.21 -8.44
N LYS A 328 11.50 19.80 -8.72
CA LYS A 328 11.63 21.10 -9.41
C LYS A 328 11.03 21.08 -10.80
N LEU A 329 11.26 20.00 -11.56
CA LEU A 329 10.70 19.86 -12.90
C LEU A 329 9.17 19.78 -12.84
N CYS A 330 8.62 18.98 -11.93
CA CYS A 330 7.16 18.88 -11.74
C CYS A 330 6.55 20.25 -11.42
N ALA A 331 7.15 21.00 -10.48
CA ALA A 331 6.72 22.36 -10.16
C ALA A 331 6.81 23.31 -11.39
N SER A 332 7.85 23.20 -12.19
CA SER A 332 8.04 24.01 -13.41
C SER A 332 6.99 23.71 -14.47
N ILE A 333 6.69 22.42 -14.74
CA ILE A 333 5.66 21.99 -15.69
C ILE A 333 4.32 22.57 -15.29
N ILE A 334 3.94 22.42 -13.99
CA ILE A 334 2.66 22.91 -13.46
C ILE A 334 2.57 24.42 -13.58
N LYS A 335 3.57 25.16 -13.08
CA LYS A 335 3.57 26.64 -13.15
C LYS A 335 3.49 27.17 -14.57
N LYS A 336 4.25 26.57 -15.48
CA LYS A 336 4.23 26.95 -16.89
C LYS A 336 2.83 26.81 -17.46
N ALA A 337 2.20 25.65 -17.26
CA ALA A 337 0.87 25.37 -17.80
C ALA A 337 -0.22 26.27 -17.21
N VAL A 338 -0.16 26.58 -15.91
CA VAL A 338 -1.13 27.47 -15.24
C VAL A 338 -0.89 28.94 -15.61
N SER A 339 0.36 29.35 -15.88
CA SER A 339 0.71 30.75 -16.24
C SER A 339 0.48 31.08 -17.71
N GLU A 340 0.38 30.10 -18.60
CA GLU A 340 0.16 30.31 -20.02
C GLU A 340 -1.24 30.89 -20.27
N LYS A 341 -1.31 32.13 -20.80
CA LYS A 341 -2.55 32.88 -21.05
C LYS A 341 -3.48 32.26 -22.11
N THR A 342 -3.08 31.18 -22.75
CA THR A 342 -3.78 30.55 -23.89
C THR A 342 -4.71 29.41 -23.50
N GLY A 343 -4.71 28.96 -22.26
CA GLY A 343 -5.59 27.89 -21.78
C GLY A 343 -5.90 28.06 -20.30
N SER A 344 -7.14 27.86 -19.92
CA SER A 344 -7.60 27.84 -18.54
C SER A 344 -7.13 26.56 -17.83
N SER A 345 -5.81 26.35 -17.67
CA SER A 345 -5.31 25.25 -16.84
C SER A 345 -5.34 25.66 -15.38
N HIS A 346 -5.89 24.77 -14.56
CA HIS A 346 -6.00 24.92 -13.12
C HIS A 346 -4.99 23.98 -12.42
N TYR A 347 -4.64 24.27 -11.18
CA TYR A 347 -3.83 23.37 -10.37
C TYR A 347 -4.52 22.02 -10.17
N SER A 348 -5.82 22.00 -10.06
CA SER A 348 -6.68 20.81 -9.93
C SER A 348 -6.66 19.90 -11.17
N ASP A 349 -6.18 20.37 -12.32
CA ASP A 349 -5.99 19.54 -13.52
C ASP A 349 -4.84 18.55 -13.37
N PHE A 350 -3.94 18.78 -12.41
CA PHE A 350 -2.70 18.02 -12.24
C PHE A 350 -2.78 17.02 -11.10
N ALA A 351 -2.24 15.83 -11.35
CA ALA A 351 -1.92 14.85 -10.31
C ALA A 351 -0.49 14.36 -10.45
N ILE A 352 0.23 14.27 -9.33
CA ILE A 352 1.51 13.58 -9.22
C ILE A 352 1.25 12.24 -8.54
N LEU A 353 1.61 11.17 -9.24
CA LEU A 353 1.42 9.81 -8.82
C LEU A 353 2.78 9.20 -8.46
N TYR A 354 2.85 8.59 -7.31
CA TYR A 354 4.05 7.92 -6.81
C TYR A 354 3.74 6.55 -6.21
N ARG A 355 4.77 5.72 -6.04
CA ARG A 355 4.59 4.33 -5.56
C ARG A 355 4.36 4.27 -4.06
N THR A 356 5.08 5.06 -3.26
CA THR A 356 4.99 5.07 -1.80
C THR A 356 4.75 6.48 -1.26
N ASN A 357 4.13 6.56 -0.07
CA ASN A 357 3.84 7.84 0.58
C ASN A 357 5.11 8.63 0.95
N ALA A 358 6.24 7.96 1.17
CA ALA A 358 7.51 8.60 1.47
C ALA A 358 7.93 9.59 0.36
N GLN A 359 7.67 9.24 -0.90
CA GLN A 359 8.02 10.08 -2.04
C GLN A 359 7.33 11.46 -2.05
N SER A 360 6.23 11.65 -1.28
CA SER A 360 5.52 12.94 -1.28
C SER A 360 6.34 14.09 -0.71
N LEU A 361 7.27 13.84 0.23
CA LEU A 361 8.02 14.88 0.94
C LEU A 361 8.72 15.85 -0.02
N GLY A 362 9.47 15.35 -1.00
CA GLY A 362 10.20 16.19 -1.94
C GLY A 362 9.28 17.10 -2.76
N PHE A 363 8.09 16.60 -3.14
CA PHE A 363 7.08 17.39 -3.85
C PHE A 363 6.40 18.39 -2.92
N GLU A 364 6.03 18.01 -1.70
CA GLU A 364 5.44 18.90 -0.70
C GLU A 364 6.35 20.09 -0.42
N GLN A 365 7.65 19.85 -0.19
CA GLN A 365 8.65 20.90 0.05
C GLN A 365 8.84 21.83 -1.15
N GLU A 366 8.97 21.27 -2.35
CA GLU A 366 9.12 22.08 -3.56
C GLU A 366 7.86 22.92 -3.83
N PHE A 367 6.67 22.38 -3.57
CA PHE A 367 5.42 23.09 -3.78
C PHE A 367 5.22 24.22 -2.78
N ILE A 368 5.60 24.02 -1.51
CA ILE A 368 5.65 25.10 -0.50
C ILE A 368 6.57 26.21 -0.97
N ARG A 369 7.82 25.89 -1.34
CA ARG A 369 8.81 26.86 -1.81
C ARG A 369 8.33 27.60 -3.08
N SER A 370 7.70 26.87 -3.95
CA SER A 370 7.18 27.35 -5.23
C SER A 370 5.81 28.01 -5.13
N LYS A 371 5.17 28.05 -3.95
CA LYS A 371 3.81 28.56 -3.70
C LYS A 371 2.76 27.92 -4.63
N ILE A 372 2.85 26.58 -4.81
CA ILE A 372 1.87 25.79 -5.56
C ILE A 372 0.91 25.17 -4.54
N PRO A 373 -0.41 25.46 -4.60
CA PRO A 373 -1.38 24.82 -3.73
C PRO A 373 -1.47 23.33 -4.03
N TYR A 374 -1.46 22.49 -2.99
CA TYR A 374 -1.53 21.03 -3.14
C TYR A 374 -2.36 20.39 -2.03
N LYS A 375 -2.84 19.18 -2.31
CA LYS A 375 -3.47 18.28 -1.34
C LYS A 375 -2.90 16.89 -1.48
N VAL A 376 -2.72 16.20 -0.34
CA VAL A 376 -2.33 14.80 -0.28
C VAL A 376 -3.57 13.93 -0.09
N VAL A 377 -3.78 12.97 -0.98
CA VAL A 377 -4.96 12.10 -0.95
C VAL A 377 -4.62 10.72 -0.44
N GLY A 378 -5.38 10.26 0.57
CA GLY A 378 -5.21 8.93 1.16
C GLY A 378 -4.09 8.83 2.21
N SER A 379 -3.49 9.95 2.59
CA SER A 379 -2.49 10.05 3.66
C SER A 379 -2.55 11.44 4.30
N LEU A 380 -1.99 11.56 5.50
CA LEU A 380 -1.70 12.87 6.11
C LEU A 380 -0.52 13.53 5.38
N LYS A 381 -0.42 14.85 5.46
CA LYS A 381 0.78 15.59 5.04
C LYS A 381 1.99 15.02 5.77
N PHE A 382 3.15 15.05 5.14
CA PHE A 382 4.34 14.32 5.64
C PHE A 382 4.65 14.60 7.10
N TYR A 383 4.73 15.88 7.49
CA TYR A 383 5.07 16.26 8.87
C TYR A 383 3.95 16.05 9.89
N GLU A 384 2.73 15.69 9.46
CA GLU A 384 1.61 15.36 10.34
C GLU A 384 1.56 13.88 10.71
N ARG A 385 2.33 13.03 10.02
CA ARG A 385 2.37 11.58 10.24
C ARG A 385 2.93 11.26 11.61
N GLU A 386 2.40 10.23 12.24
CA GLU A 386 2.71 9.83 13.61
C GLU A 386 4.20 9.55 13.81
N GLU A 387 4.79 8.71 12.97
CA GLU A 387 6.19 8.28 13.00
C GLU A 387 7.15 9.46 12.80
N ILE A 388 6.75 10.43 11.99
CA ILE A 388 7.53 11.65 11.75
C ILE A 388 7.47 12.56 12.98
N LYS A 389 6.27 12.79 13.54
CA LYS A 389 6.11 13.56 14.78
C LYS A 389 6.86 12.93 15.96
N ASP A 390 6.92 11.61 16.03
CA ASP A 390 7.66 10.88 17.06
C ASP A 390 9.18 11.08 16.91
N SER A 391 9.70 10.94 15.68
CA SER A 391 11.11 11.19 15.38
C SER A 391 11.51 12.64 15.64
N LEU A 392 10.68 13.59 15.20
CA LEU A 392 10.93 15.02 15.45
C LEU A 392 10.87 15.37 16.94
N ALA A 393 10.03 14.72 17.75
CA ALA A 393 9.97 14.95 19.18
C ALA A 393 11.27 14.49 19.88
N TYR A 394 11.90 13.38 19.46
CA TYR A 394 13.23 13.01 19.95
C TYR A 394 14.28 14.06 19.59
N LEU A 395 14.29 14.51 18.34
CA LEU A 395 15.21 15.54 17.85
C LEU A 395 15.00 16.88 18.59
N SER A 396 13.74 17.27 18.81
CA SER A 396 13.39 18.49 19.55
C SER A 396 13.87 18.43 21.01
N LEU A 397 13.70 17.28 21.68
CA LEU A 397 14.15 17.11 23.07
C LEU A 397 15.68 17.13 23.18
N LEU A 398 16.40 16.61 22.18
CA LEU A 398 17.88 16.70 22.12
C LEU A 398 18.37 18.12 21.86
N ALA A 399 17.65 18.87 21.00
CA ALA A 399 17.98 20.29 20.75
C ALA A 399 17.60 21.21 21.91
N ASN A 400 16.53 20.89 22.62
CA ASN A 400 16.02 21.65 23.76
C ASN A 400 15.57 20.71 24.87
N GLY A 401 16.43 20.43 25.83
CA GLY A 401 16.14 19.58 26.99
C GLY A 401 15.01 20.05 27.90
N LYS A 402 14.38 21.20 27.59
CA LYS A 402 13.25 21.80 28.31
C LYS A 402 11.92 21.63 27.60
N ASP A 403 11.85 20.90 26.47
CA ASP A 403 10.63 20.69 25.67
C ASP A 403 9.72 19.65 26.34
N GLU A 404 8.78 20.14 27.17
CA GLU A 404 7.78 19.30 27.87
C GLU A 404 6.88 18.51 26.89
N ILE A 405 6.49 19.11 25.77
CA ILE A 405 5.59 18.49 24.79
C ILE A 405 6.29 17.34 24.05
N ALA A 406 7.54 17.58 23.64
CA ALA A 406 8.36 16.54 23.04
C ALA A 406 8.57 15.37 24.03
N PHE A 407 8.91 15.66 25.28
CA PHE A 407 9.06 14.65 26.32
C PHE A 407 7.78 13.82 26.53
N GLN A 408 6.62 14.46 26.73
CA GLN A 408 5.34 13.76 26.91
C GLN A 408 5.04 12.80 25.76
N ARG A 409 5.38 13.21 24.54
CA ARG A 409 5.11 12.40 23.36
C ARG A 409 5.94 11.11 23.32
N ILE A 410 7.22 11.18 23.71
CA ILE A 410 8.19 10.10 23.47
C ILE A 410 8.61 9.32 24.71
N ALA A 411 8.37 9.83 25.93
CA ALA A 411 8.84 9.19 27.17
C ALA A 411 8.42 7.72 27.29
N ASN A 412 7.21 7.37 26.84
CA ASN A 412 6.68 6.00 26.83
C ASN A 412 6.47 5.43 25.44
N LYS A 413 7.17 5.92 24.45
CA LYS A 413 7.07 5.46 23.05
C LYS A 413 8.46 5.22 22.46
N PRO A 414 8.86 3.96 22.26
CA PRO A 414 8.18 2.70 22.62
C PRO A 414 7.87 2.56 24.12
N VAL A 415 7.02 1.58 24.45
CA VAL A 415 6.51 1.39 25.83
C VAL A 415 7.64 1.05 26.80
N ARG A 416 7.96 1.97 27.73
CA ARG A 416 8.99 1.84 28.78
C ARG A 416 8.41 1.79 30.20
N GLY A 417 7.09 1.87 30.36
CA GLY A 417 6.43 1.89 31.67
C GLY A 417 6.35 3.30 32.30
N ILE A 418 6.72 4.35 31.56
CA ILE A 418 6.59 5.76 31.99
C ILE A 418 5.18 6.24 31.60
N GLY A 419 4.16 5.84 32.38
CA GLY A 419 2.78 6.24 32.14
C GLY A 419 2.51 7.70 32.52
N GLU A 420 1.31 8.22 32.14
CA GLU A 420 0.90 9.62 32.33
C GLU A 420 1.19 10.17 33.73
N LYS A 421 0.80 9.45 34.80
CA LYS A 421 1.07 9.86 36.18
C LYS A 421 2.58 10.02 36.51
N SER A 422 3.44 9.23 35.87
CA SER A 422 4.88 9.36 36.05
C SER A 422 5.42 10.55 35.28
N GLN A 423 4.89 10.79 34.07
CA GLN A 423 5.24 11.96 33.27
C GLN A 423 4.82 13.26 33.96
N GLU A 424 3.60 13.32 34.53
CA GLU A 424 3.11 14.46 35.31
C GLU A 424 4.05 14.80 36.45
N LYS A 425 4.46 13.82 37.27
CA LYS A 425 5.40 14.03 38.38
C LYS A 425 6.77 14.55 37.90
N ILE A 426 7.28 14.03 36.78
CA ILE A 426 8.55 14.50 36.22
C ILE A 426 8.42 15.95 35.78
N ILE A 427 7.33 16.29 35.10
CA ILE A 427 7.09 17.67 34.66
C ILE A 427 6.88 18.61 35.82
N GLU A 428 6.13 18.24 36.88
CA GLU A 428 5.98 19.03 38.09
C GLU A 428 7.36 19.31 38.72
N ARG A 429 8.21 18.27 38.82
CA ARG A 429 9.58 18.45 39.35
C ARG A 429 10.40 19.39 38.49
N PHE A 430 10.32 19.26 37.16
CA PHE A 430 10.98 20.13 36.20
C PHE A 430 10.53 21.59 36.35
N GLN A 431 9.21 21.82 36.44
CA GLN A 431 8.65 23.17 36.56
C GLN A 431 9.09 23.92 37.84
N HIS A 432 9.40 23.19 38.91
CA HIS A 432 9.95 23.79 40.13
C HIS A 432 11.40 24.34 40.00
N GLU A 433 12.17 23.79 39.04
CA GLU A 433 13.59 24.09 38.87
C GLU A 433 13.92 24.70 37.49
N LYS A 434 12.91 24.92 36.64
CA LYS A 434 13.07 25.32 35.22
C LYS A 434 13.82 26.64 34.99
N GLU A 435 13.95 27.48 36.02
CA GLU A 435 14.69 28.75 35.96
C GLU A 435 16.20 28.54 36.02
N LYS A 436 16.69 27.34 36.36
CA LYS A 436 18.10 26.98 36.25
C LYS A 436 18.47 26.76 34.79
N ASP A 437 19.51 27.43 34.33
CA ASP A 437 19.89 27.40 32.90
C ASP A 437 20.24 25.99 32.41
N ASP A 438 20.92 25.18 33.21
CA ASP A 438 21.43 23.86 32.87
C ASP A 438 20.49 22.69 33.32
N PHE A 439 19.29 22.96 33.82
CA PHE A 439 18.37 21.93 34.33
C PHE A 439 17.39 21.49 33.25
N SER A 440 17.46 20.23 32.85
CA SER A 440 16.62 19.59 31.82
C SER A 440 15.52 18.75 32.43
N ILE A 441 14.54 18.35 31.59
CA ILE A 441 13.49 17.38 31.95
C ILE A 441 14.12 16.02 32.31
N ILE A 442 15.24 15.66 31.70
CA ILE A 442 15.97 14.41 31.99
C ILE A 442 16.56 14.45 33.40
N ASP A 443 17.09 15.60 33.85
CA ASP A 443 17.60 15.78 35.22
C ASP A 443 16.44 15.67 36.22
N ALA A 444 15.31 16.31 35.95
CA ALA A 444 14.11 16.19 36.76
C ALA A 444 13.60 14.74 36.87
N ALA A 445 13.66 13.98 35.78
CA ALA A 445 13.27 12.57 35.73
C ALA A 445 14.22 11.70 36.60
N GLN A 446 15.50 12.01 36.61
CA GLN A 446 16.49 11.33 37.47
C GLN A 446 16.34 11.68 38.95
N ASP A 447 16.03 12.93 39.27
CA ASP A 447 15.85 13.41 40.64
C ASP A 447 14.72 12.65 41.38
N ILE A 448 13.62 12.32 40.70
CA ILE A 448 12.44 11.68 41.31
C ILE A 448 12.40 10.17 41.12
N LEU A 449 13.48 9.52 40.72
CA LEU A 449 13.52 8.06 40.48
C LEU A 449 12.96 7.23 41.65
N GLN A 450 13.20 7.65 42.89
CA GLN A 450 12.74 6.93 44.08
C GLN A 450 11.25 7.12 44.37
N GLU A 451 10.62 8.13 43.77
CA GLU A 451 9.18 8.43 43.92
C GLU A 451 8.34 7.73 42.87
N LEU A 452 8.98 7.10 41.88
CA LEU A 452 8.35 6.38 40.80
C LEU A 452 8.16 4.89 41.15
N SER A 453 7.21 4.24 40.49
CA SER A 453 7.12 2.78 40.55
C SER A 453 8.40 2.13 40.01
N LYS A 454 8.74 0.92 40.48
CA LYS A 454 9.94 0.20 40.02
C LYS A 454 10.02 0.14 38.50
N LYS A 455 8.91 -0.20 37.82
CA LYS A 455 8.85 -0.29 36.35
C LYS A 455 9.06 1.08 35.69
N ALA A 456 8.45 2.13 36.21
CA ALA A 456 8.66 3.48 35.68
C ALA A 456 10.08 3.99 35.91
N GLY A 457 10.68 3.70 37.08
CA GLY A 457 12.04 4.06 37.38
C GLY A 457 13.08 3.35 36.50
N GLU A 458 12.86 2.07 36.18
CA GLU A 458 13.67 1.35 35.19
C GLU A 458 13.54 1.97 33.79
N GLY A 459 12.32 2.30 33.36
CA GLY A 459 12.08 2.96 32.06
C GLY A 459 12.69 4.36 31.99
N VAL A 460 12.65 5.14 33.09
CA VAL A 460 13.31 6.46 33.14
C VAL A 460 14.83 6.33 33.02
N LYS A 461 15.44 5.36 33.69
CA LYS A 461 16.89 5.11 33.57
C LYS A 461 17.28 4.76 32.13
N GLU A 462 16.54 3.86 31.49
CA GLU A 462 16.75 3.50 30.08
C GLU A 462 16.62 4.74 29.19
N PHE A 463 15.50 5.46 29.27
CA PHE A 463 15.23 6.63 28.46
C PHE A 463 16.28 7.72 28.64
N SER A 464 16.63 8.04 29.90
CA SER A 464 17.67 9.03 30.19
C SER A 464 19.05 8.62 29.66
N GLY A 465 19.38 7.32 29.74
CA GLY A 465 20.62 6.78 29.18
C GLY A 465 20.70 6.95 27.67
N ILE A 466 19.62 6.66 26.96
CA ILE A 466 19.53 6.83 25.50
C ILE A 466 19.70 8.31 25.12
N ILE A 467 18.94 9.23 25.77
CA ILE A 467 19.02 10.66 25.47
C ILE A 467 20.44 11.21 25.73
N LYS A 468 21.06 10.78 26.83
CA LYS A 468 22.43 11.21 27.15
C LYS A 468 23.43 10.72 26.09
N ASN A 469 23.39 9.45 25.73
CA ASN A 469 24.26 8.88 24.69
C ASN A 469 24.12 9.62 23.36
N LEU A 470 22.89 9.89 22.93
CA LEU A 470 22.63 10.63 21.70
C LEU A 470 23.08 12.10 21.80
N SER A 471 22.95 12.73 22.97
CA SER A 471 23.44 14.11 23.19
C SER A 471 24.98 14.20 23.13
N GLU A 472 25.68 13.18 23.65
CA GLU A 472 27.16 13.11 23.58
C GLU A 472 27.63 12.98 22.13
N GLN A 473 26.94 12.18 21.28
CA GLN A 473 27.26 12.03 19.85
C GLN A 473 27.14 13.35 19.06
N LEU A 474 26.17 14.20 19.43
CA LEU A 474 26.01 15.54 18.83
C LEU A 474 27.08 16.52 19.31
N SER A 475 27.52 16.45 20.58
CA SER A 475 28.52 17.33 21.14
C SER A 475 29.93 17.03 20.69
N GLU A 476 30.30 15.76 20.56
CA GLU A 476 31.60 15.34 20.01
C GLU A 476 31.84 15.88 18.60
N SER A 477 30.77 15.96 17.77
CA SER A 477 30.88 16.56 16.44
C SER A 477 31.07 18.09 16.43
N SER A 478 30.82 18.77 17.53
CA SER A 478 31.00 20.24 17.66
C SER A 478 32.38 20.66 18.21
N GLU A 479 33.05 19.81 19.00
CA GLU A 479 34.35 20.15 19.64
C GLU A 479 35.55 19.88 18.72
N GLU A 480 35.49 18.89 17.83
CA GLU A 480 36.56 18.62 16.85
C GLU A 480 36.75 19.74 15.80
N ALA A 481 35.77 20.64 15.67
CA ALA A 481 35.84 21.78 14.74
C ALA A 481 36.49 23.05 15.37
N SER A 482 36.73 23.12 16.69
CA SER A 482 37.14 24.37 17.35
C SER A 482 38.60 24.44 17.82
N ASP A 483 39.40 23.37 17.82
CA ASP A 483 40.72 23.37 18.45
C ASP A 483 41.93 22.89 17.63
N SER A 484 41.91 23.02 16.29
CA SER A 484 43.16 22.83 15.51
C SER A 484 43.35 23.89 14.41
N VAL A 485 43.91 25.00 14.82
CA VAL A 485 44.71 25.84 13.91
C VAL A 485 46.00 25.05 13.59
N GLU A 486 46.12 24.62 12.35
CA GLU A 486 47.21 23.89 11.70
C GLU A 486 46.99 22.38 11.48
N LYS A 487 46.08 22.07 10.48
CA LYS A 487 46.33 21.07 9.43
C LYS A 487 45.19 21.15 8.42
N GLU A 488 45.49 21.51 7.19
CA GLU A 488 44.60 21.45 6.04
C GLU A 488 44.22 19.97 5.76
N THR A 489 43.22 19.46 6.46
CA THR A 489 42.36 18.37 6.05
C THR A 489 40.95 18.84 6.30
N ASN A 490 40.15 19.05 5.23
CA ASN A 490 38.74 19.37 5.30
C ASN A 490 37.99 18.22 6.01
N HIS A 491 37.92 18.23 7.34
CA HIS A 491 36.99 17.41 8.09
C HIS A 491 35.59 18.03 7.96
N VAL A 492 34.88 17.63 6.92
CA VAL A 492 33.47 17.93 6.78
C VAL A 492 32.74 17.08 7.82
N ALA A 493 31.99 17.70 8.74
CA ALA A 493 31.15 16.98 9.70
C ALA A 493 30.26 15.98 8.98
N PRO A 494 30.05 14.77 9.52
CA PRO A 494 29.19 13.77 8.89
C PRO A 494 27.77 14.34 8.72
N PRO A 495 27.00 13.84 7.76
CA PRO A 495 25.64 14.30 7.54
C PRO A 495 24.71 13.90 8.71
N LEU A 496 23.78 14.77 9.07
CA LEU A 496 22.80 14.56 10.15
C LEU A 496 21.91 13.33 9.91
N SER A 497 21.78 12.86 8.66
CA SER A 497 21.06 11.64 8.32
C SER A 497 21.55 10.40 9.06
N LEU A 498 22.87 10.26 9.23
CA LEU A 498 23.46 9.13 9.95
C LEU A 498 23.06 9.14 11.42
N PHE A 499 23.05 10.31 12.03
CA PHE A 499 22.60 10.50 13.40
C PHE A 499 21.12 10.16 13.57
N ILE A 500 20.25 10.59 12.65
CA ILE A 500 18.81 10.27 12.71
C ILE A 500 18.57 8.77 12.54
N ASN A 501 19.28 8.09 11.66
CA ASN A 501 19.18 6.63 11.53
C ASN A 501 19.59 5.93 12.83
N ASN A 502 20.71 6.35 13.45
CA ASN A 502 21.15 5.82 14.74
C ASN A 502 20.12 6.11 15.85
N LEU A 503 19.56 7.32 15.89
CA LEU A 503 18.52 7.72 16.86
C LEU A 503 17.31 6.79 16.80
N VAL A 504 16.76 6.52 15.60
CA VAL A 504 15.55 5.69 15.48
C VAL A 504 15.83 4.22 15.84
N GLU A 505 17.06 3.75 15.65
CA GLU A 505 17.50 2.43 16.10
C GLU A 505 17.70 2.36 17.62
N GLU A 506 18.52 3.26 18.22
CA GLU A 506 18.82 3.25 19.65
C GLU A 506 17.58 3.50 20.51
N THR A 507 16.66 4.34 20.07
CA THR A 507 15.40 4.58 20.77
C THR A 507 14.43 3.42 20.67
N GLY A 508 14.66 2.45 19.77
CA GLY A 508 13.73 1.36 19.45
C GLY A 508 12.51 1.81 18.63
N LEU A 509 12.50 3.06 18.14
CA LEU A 509 11.40 3.62 17.38
C LEU A 509 11.24 2.93 16.03
N LEU A 510 12.37 2.56 15.39
CA LEU A 510 12.38 1.81 14.14
C LEU A 510 11.64 0.47 14.28
N GLU A 511 12.01 -0.34 15.26
CA GLU A 511 11.35 -1.65 15.48
C GLU A 511 9.89 -1.49 15.92
N PHE A 512 9.56 -0.42 16.66
CA PHE A 512 8.20 -0.10 17.04
C PHE A 512 7.32 0.14 15.81
N HIS A 513 7.73 1.01 14.89
CA HIS A 513 6.95 1.33 13.68
C HIS A 513 7.02 0.23 12.62
N LYS A 514 8.14 -0.48 12.47
CA LYS A 514 8.26 -1.66 11.61
C LYS A 514 7.26 -2.76 12.00
N ALA A 515 7.03 -2.92 13.31
CA ALA A 515 6.00 -3.82 13.78
C ALA A 515 4.58 -3.36 13.44
N GLN A 516 4.34 -2.04 13.38
CA GLN A 516 3.06 -1.48 12.93
C GLN A 516 2.91 -1.61 11.40
N ASP A 517 3.97 -1.38 10.63
CA ASP A 517 3.95 -1.58 9.18
C ASP A 517 3.58 -3.02 8.81
N ALA A 518 4.15 -3.99 9.50
CA ALA A 518 3.79 -5.41 9.32
C ALA A 518 2.34 -5.72 9.67
N LEU A 519 1.76 -4.95 10.62
CA LEU A 519 0.37 -5.10 11.03
C LEU A 519 -0.60 -4.37 10.10
N ASP A 520 -0.29 -3.13 9.73
CA ASP A 520 -1.23 -2.20 9.09
C ASP A 520 -1.01 -2.06 7.58
N GLY A 521 0.05 -2.72 7.06
CA GLY A 521 0.46 -2.55 5.66
C GLY A 521 0.80 -1.09 5.34
N THR A 522 1.31 -0.37 6.35
CA THR A 522 1.74 1.03 6.22
C THR A 522 3.20 1.10 5.80
N SER A 523 3.70 2.28 5.51
CA SER A 523 5.09 2.55 5.13
C SER A 523 5.73 3.54 6.12
N LYS A 524 5.51 3.36 7.42
CA LYS A 524 6.03 4.27 8.46
C LYS A 524 7.55 4.27 8.50
N THR A 525 8.16 3.10 8.35
CA THR A 525 9.63 2.99 8.29
C THR A 525 10.20 3.69 7.08
N GLU A 526 9.60 3.56 5.89
CA GLU A 526 10.01 4.31 4.70
C GLU A 526 9.90 5.83 4.90
N ASN A 527 8.87 6.30 5.62
CA ASN A 527 8.72 7.72 5.94
C ASN A 527 9.84 8.22 6.89
N MET A 528 10.25 7.40 7.88
CA MET A 528 11.36 7.75 8.78
C MET A 528 12.70 7.80 8.02
N GLU A 529 12.94 6.87 7.09
CA GLU A 529 14.08 6.88 6.20
C GLU A 529 14.10 8.16 5.33
N GLU A 530 12.95 8.59 4.81
CA GLU A 530 12.86 9.80 4.00
C GLU A 530 13.11 11.07 4.83
N LEU A 531 12.70 11.10 6.11
CA LEU A 531 13.08 12.16 7.03
C LEU A 531 14.62 12.22 7.22
N ALA A 532 15.25 11.06 7.40
CA ALA A 532 16.70 10.97 7.50
C ALA A 532 17.39 11.40 6.19
N ASN A 533 16.86 10.99 5.04
CA ASN A 533 17.37 11.41 3.73
C ASN A 533 17.35 12.94 3.57
N TYR A 534 16.27 13.58 4.00
CA TYR A 534 16.19 15.05 3.98
C TYR A 534 17.24 15.70 4.88
N ALA A 535 17.48 15.15 6.05
CA ALA A 535 18.47 15.64 7.00
C ALA A 535 19.92 15.52 6.49
N ALA A 536 20.19 14.76 5.43
CA ALA A 536 21.53 14.61 4.86
C ALA A 536 22.11 15.94 4.30
N ASN A 537 21.28 16.95 4.10
CA ASN A 537 21.73 18.29 3.69
C ASN A 537 22.30 19.13 4.86
N PHE A 538 22.19 18.64 6.10
CA PHE A 538 22.60 19.35 7.31
C PHE A 538 23.79 18.61 7.95
N PRO A 539 24.77 19.34 8.55
CA PRO A 539 25.86 18.72 9.24
C PRO A 539 25.39 18.10 10.58
N CYS A 540 26.02 17.02 11.02
CA CYS A 540 25.76 16.39 12.32
C CYS A 540 26.44 17.21 13.42
N THR A 541 25.86 18.37 13.74
CA THR A 541 26.27 19.28 14.83
C THR A 541 25.02 19.81 15.54
N THR A 542 25.14 20.32 16.73
CA THR A 542 24.02 20.96 17.44
C THR A 542 23.40 22.08 16.60
N GLN A 543 24.21 22.91 15.92
CA GLN A 543 23.70 23.97 15.06
C GLN A 543 23.00 23.37 13.81
N GLY A 544 23.54 22.32 13.18
CA GLY A 544 22.92 21.69 12.06
C GLY A 544 21.57 21.04 12.41
N LEU A 545 21.44 20.49 13.63
CA LEU A 545 20.16 20.00 14.14
C LEU A 545 19.14 21.12 14.32
N LEU A 546 19.54 22.26 14.89
CA LEU A 546 18.67 23.44 15.04
C LEU A 546 18.22 23.95 13.67
N ASP A 547 19.15 24.13 12.72
CA ASP A 547 18.83 24.58 11.36
C ASP A 547 17.85 23.63 10.64
N PHE A 548 18.01 22.32 10.87
CA PHE A 548 17.09 21.30 10.35
C PHE A 548 15.68 21.44 10.94
N LEU A 549 15.57 21.55 12.28
CA LEU A 549 14.28 21.71 12.95
C LEU A 549 13.60 23.03 12.59
N ASP A 550 14.34 24.11 12.48
CA ASP A 550 13.83 25.43 12.05
C ASP A 550 13.29 25.37 10.62
N THR A 551 14.01 24.67 9.72
CA THR A 551 13.55 24.48 8.35
C THR A 551 12.23 23.72 8.31
N ILE A 552 12.10 22.62 9.07
CA ILE A 552 10.85 21.84 9.16
C ILE A 552 9.72 22.68 9.75
N ASN A 553 9.98 23.44 10.81
CA ASN A 553 8.96 24.29 11.43
C ASN A 553 8.48 25.37 10.45
N LEU A 554 9.39 25.96 9.68
CA LEU A 554 9.02 26.92 8.63
C LEU A 554 8.15 26.27 7.54
N ASP A 555 8.54 25.10 7.07
CA ASP A 555 7.76 24.32 6.08
C ASP A 555 6.36 24.01 6.59
N ARG A 556 6.21 23.63 7.87
CA ARG A 556 4.91 23.37 8.50
C ARG A 556 4.04 24.63 8.55
N VAL A 557 4.57 25.75 9.03
CA VAL A 557 3.83 27.03 9.10
C VAL A 557 3.40 27.48 7.71
N LEU A 558 4.27 27.37 6.70
CA LEU A 558 3.93 27.71 5.32
C LEU A 558 2.87 26.77 4.74
N SER A 559 2.94 25.48 5.07
CA SER A 559 1.94 24.48 4.65
C SER A 559 0.56 24.71 5.28
N ASP A 560 0.51 25.11 6.58
CA ASP A 560 -0.73 25.38 7.28
C ASP A 560 -1.39 26.70 6.81
N GLY A 561 -0.58 27.65 6.36
CA GLY A 561 -1.05 28.90 5.74
C GLY A 561 -1.63 28.72 4.32
N MET A 562 -1.31 27.60 3.67
CA MET A 562 -1.96 27.19 2.42
C MET A 562 -3.26 26.45 2.78
N GLN A 563 -4.39 27.19 2.85
CA GLN A 563 -5.71 26.56 2.93
C GLN A 563 -5.84 25.55 1.78
N GLU A 564 -6.51 24.41 2.02
CA GLU A 564 -6.90 23.48 0.94
C GLU A 564 -7.80 24.23 -0.03
N GLU A 565 -7.19 24.92 -0.98
CA GLU A 565 -7.90 25.61 -2.04
C GLU A 565 -8.59 24.56 -2.91
N ALA A 566 -9.80 24.85 -3.36
CA ALA A 566 -10.53 24.00 -4.30
C ALA A 566 -9.70 23.74 -5.57
N ASP A 567 -8.84 24.69 -5.96
CA ASP A 567 -7.89 24.58 -7.07
C ASP A 567 -6.49 24.21 -6.56
N SER A 568 -6.20 22.93 -6.39
CA SER A 568 -4.94 22.41 -5.85
C SER A 568 -4.45 21.17 -6.60
N VAL A 569 -3.13 21.04 -6.72
CA VAL A 569 -2.48 19.83 -7.28
C VAL A 569 -2.73 18.63 -6.38
N THR A 570 -3.05 17.49 -6.97
CA THR A 570 -3.26 16.24 -6.22
C THR A 570 -1.96 15.45 -6.13
N LEU A 571 -1.47 15.21 -4.90
CA LEU A 571 -0.40 14.28 -4.59
C LEU A 571 -1.03 12.96 -4.09
N ILE A 572 -0.72 11.82 -4.74
CA ILE A 572 -1.44 10.58 -4.47
C ILE A 572 -0.61 9.35 -4.84
N THR A 573 -0.73 8.27 -4.06
CA THR A 573 -0.11 7.00 -4.46
C THR A 573 -0.86 6.37 -5.63
N LEU A 574 -0.15 5.63 -6.47
CA LEU A 574 -0.73 4.91 -7.62
C LEU A 574 -1.94 4.04 -7.22
N HIS A 575 -1.90 3.34 -6.09
CA HIS A 575 -3.02 2.50 -5.61
C HIS A 575 -4.29 3.30 -5.33
N ASN A 576 -4.15 4.49 -4.75
CA ASN A 576 -5.29 5.31 -4.39
C ASN A 576 -5.93 6.04 -5.60
N THR A 577 -5.31 5.96 -6.79
CA THR A 577 -5.84 6.60 -8.00
C THR A 577 -6.99 5.82 -8.64
N LYS A 578 -7.25 4.58 -8.21
CA LYS A 578 -8.34 3.78 -8.77
C LYS A 578 -9.69 4.48 -8.60
N GLY A 579 -10.43 4.61 -9.71
CA GLY A 579 -11.69 5.37 -9.74
C GLY A 579 -11.54 6.88 -9.99
N LEU A 580 -10.33 7.44 -9.91
CA LEU A 580 -10.07 8.86 -10.20
C LEU A 580 -9.60 9.08 -11.65
N GLU A 581 -9.60 10.34 -12.08
CA GLU A 581 -9.12 10.76 -13.40
C GLU A 581 -8.70 12.23 -13.37
N PHE A 582 -7.66 12.57 -14.11
CA PHE A 582 -7.07 13.92 -14.14
C PHE A 582 -6.79 14.35 -15.58
N GLU A 583 -6.83 15.65 -15.84
CA GLU A 583 -6.49 16.16 -17.17
C GLU A 583 -5.02 15.90 -17.52
N ARG A 584 -4.12 16.05 -16.54
CA ARG A 584 -2.67 15.88 -16.66
C ARG A 584 -2.12 15.07 -15.51
N VAL A 585 -1.36 14.05 -15.83
CA VAL A 585 -0.76 13.14 -14.86
C VAL A 585 0.76 13.12 -15.00
N ILE A 586 1.45 13.18 -13.87
CA ILE A 586 2.89 12.97 -13.78
C ILE A 586 3.12 11.73 -12.92
N ILE A 587 3.70 10.68 -13.48
CA ILE A 587 4.08 9.45 -12.75
C ILE A 587 5.58 9.53 -12.47
N THR A 588 5.94 9.44 -11.19
CA THR A 588 7.32 9.64 -10.74
C THR A 588 7.93 8.37 -10.15
N GLY A 589 9.25 8.29 -10.12
CA GLY A 589 9.93 7.20 -9.48
C GLY A 589 10.00 5.91 -10.31
N LEU A 590 10.09 6.02 -11.64
CA LEU A 590 10.15 4.85 -12.51
C LEU A 590 11.56 4.25 -12.58
N GLU A 591 12.02 3.71 -11.45
CA GLU A 591 13.28 2.98 -11.30
C GLU A 591 13.05 1.60 -10.68
N ASN A 592 13.86 0.61 -11.09
CA ASN A 592 13.87 -0.70 -10.45
C ASN A 592 14.26 -0.56 -8.97
N GLY A 593 13.52 -1.21 -8.09
CA GLY A 593 13.66 -1.08 -6.64
C GLY A 593 12.69 -0.07 -6.02
N ILE A 594 12.23 0.93 -6.79
CA ILE A 594 11.17 1.87 -6.40
C ILE A 594 9.85 1.48 -7.05
N PHE A 595 9.83 1.43 -8.39
CA PHE A 595 8.68 1.01 -9.18
C PHE A 595 9.12 0.32 -10.49
N PRO A 596 9.08 -1.03 -10.56
CA PRO A 596 8.59 -1.96 -9.52
C PRO A 596 9.47 -1.99 -8.27
N ARG A 597 8.88 -2.32 -7.13
CA ARG A 597 9.60 -2.54 -5.87
C ARG A 597 10.48 -3.79 -5.98
N GLU A 598 11.59 -3.81 -5.25
CA GLU A 598 12.55 -4.93 -5.29
C GLU A 598 11.93 -6.25 -4.80
N ASP A 599 11.07 -6.19 -3.76
CA ASP A 599 10.35 -7.33 -3.21
C ASP A 599 9.24 -7.88 -4.13
N LYS A 600 8.92 -7.16 -5.23
CA LYS A 600 7.89 -7.50 -6.20
C LYS A 600 8.45 -8.03 -7.53
N LEU A 601 9.73 -8.33 -7.58
CA LEU A 601 10.32 -8.98 -8.74
C LEU A 601 9.93 -10.48 -8.75
N GLY A 602 9.56 -11.00 -9.90
CA GLY A 602 9.07 -12.37 -10.07
C GLY A 602 7.55 -12.44 -10.22
N GLY A 603 6.87 -13.35 -9.52
CA GLY A 603 5.43 -13.60 -9.69
C GLY A 603 4.49 -12.42 -9.40
N ASP A 604 4.95 -11.42 -8.63
CA ASP A 604 4.17 -10.22 -8.35
C ASP A 604 4.45 -9.05 -9.32
N LEU A 605 5.38 -9.22 -10.27
CA LEU A 605 5.72 -8.18 -11.25
C LEU A 605 4.52 -7.81 -12.13
N GLU A 606 3.65 -8.75 -12.41
CA GLU A 606 2.43 -8.50 -13.18
C GLU A 606 1.45 -7.57 -12.46
N GLU A 607 1.35 -7.66 -11.13
CA GLU A 607 0.54 -6.72 -10.34
C GLU A 607 1.13 -5.31 -10.38
N GLU A 608 2.45 -5.17 -10.23
CA GLU A 608 3.14 -3.87 -10.37
C GLU A 608 2.95 -3.29 -11.79
N ARG A 609 2.94 -4.14 -12.82
CA ARG A 609 2.66 -3.71 -14.21
C ARG A 609 1.20 -3.25 -14.38
N ARG A 610 0.23 -3.95 -13.75
CA ARG A 610 -1.17 -3.49 -13.69
C ARG A 610 -1.28 -2.16 -12.95
N LEU A 611 -0.50 -1.96 -11.90
CA LEU A 611 -0.47 -0.69 -11.16
C LEU A 611 0.03 0.46 -12.05
N PHE A 612 1.05 0.22 -12.88
CA PHE A 612 1.52 1.22 -13.85
C PHE A 612 0.46 1.49 -14.92
N TYR A 613 -0.18 0.46 -15.46
CA TYR A 613 -1.32 0.59 -16.38
C TYR A 613 -2.45 1.43 -15.75
N VAL A 614 -2.79 1.18 -14.48
CA VAL A 614 -3.77 2.00 -13.75
C VAL A 614 -3.34 3.45 -13.74
N GLY A 615 -2.09 3.75 -13.37
CA GLY A 615 -1.56 5.12 -13.34
C GLY A 615 -1.64 5.82 -14.70
N ILE A 616 -1.19 5.17 -15.77
CA ILE A 616 -1.25 5.71 -17.15
C ILE A 616 -2.70 6.04 -17.53
N THR A 617 -3.62 5.14 -17.26
CA THR A 617 -5.05 5.29 -17.63
C THR A 617 -5.82 6.31 -16.77
N ARG A 618 -5.16 6.96 -15.81
CA ARG A 618 -5.74 8.11 -15.08
C ARG A 618 -5.65 9.41 -15.86
N ALA A 619 -4.71 9.49 -16.80
CA ALA A 619 -4.51 10.69 -17.62
C ALA A 619 -5.57 10.82 -18.72
N LYS A 620 -6.13 12.03 -18.87
CA LYS A 620 -7.06 12.36 -19.97
C LYS A 620 -6.30 12.92 -21.17
N LYS A 621 -5.50 13.97 -20.98
CA LYS A 621 -4.89 14.75 -22.07
C LYS A 621 -3.38 14.58 -22.16
N GLU A 622 -2.67 14.62 -21.03
CA GLU A 622 -1.22 14.62 -21.00
C GLU A 622 -0.70 13.66 -19.92
N LEU A 623 0.34 12.93 -20.27
CA LEU A 623 1.06 12.04 -19.37
C LEU A 623 2.56 12.35 -19.45
N THR A 624 3.14 12.62 -18.30
CA THR A 624 4.60 12.70 -18.12
C THR A 624 5.05 11.60 -17.18
N VAL A 625 6.16 10.98 -17.47
CA VAL A 625 6.78 9.93 -16.66
C VAL A 625 8.22 10.36 -16.36
N THR A 626 8.69 10.16 -15.12
CA THR A 626 10.05 10.54 -14.75
C THR A 626 10.83 9.35 -14.20
N SER A 627 12.13 9.36 -14.44
CA SER A 627 13.10 8.41 -13.91
C SER A 627 14.38 9.13 -13.54
N CYS A 628 14.90 8.88 -12.35
CA CYS A 628 16.12 9.50 -11.83
C CYS A 628 17.32 8.57 -11.92
N ARG A 629 18.51 9.14 -12.26
CA ARG A 629 19.77 8.40 -12.25
C ARG A 629 20.22 8.04 -10.84
N THR A 630 20.00 8.94 -9.88
CA THR A 630 20.34 8.72 -8.48
C THR A 630 19.17 9.06 -7.58
N ARG A 631 19.02 8.27 -6.52
CA ARG A 631 18.09 8.59 -5.42
C ARG A 631 18.82 8.50 -4.09
N ARG A 632 18.34 9.27 -3.13
CA ARG A 632 18.81 9.19 -1.76
C ARG A 632 18.00 8.12 -1.05
N LEU A 633 18.65 6.99 -0.73
CA LEU A 633 18.06 5.87 -0.02
C LEU A 633 18.99 5.54 1.17
N TYR A 634 18.41 5.32 2.35
CA TYR A 634 19.15 5.01 3.58
C TYR A 634 20.25 6.05 3.91
N GLY A 635 19.99 7.32 3.62
CA GLY A 635 20.95 8.42 3.86
C GLY A 635 22.07 8.54 2.81
N HIS A 636 22.15 7.66 1.82
CA HIS A 636 23.19 7.65 0.80
C HIS A 636 22.62 7.82 -0.60
N PHE A 637 23.39 8.45 -1.49
CA PHE A 637 23.06 8.46 -2.92
C PHE A 637 23.32 7.09 -3.51
N GLN A 638 22.31 6.50 -4.13
CA GLN A 638 22.39 5.25 -4.86
C GLN A 638 22.12 5.49 -6.33
N GLU A 639 22.90 4.86 -7.20
CA GLU A 639 22.63 4.84 -8.63
C GLU A 639 21.45 3.90 -8.89
N MET A 640 20.49 4.43 -9.65
CA MET A 640 19.27 3.73 -10.00
C MET A 640 19.31 3.26 -11.45
N THR A 641 18.69 2.12 -11.72
CA THR A 641 18.44 1.68 -13.10
C THR A 641 17.00 2.00 -13.48
N PRO A 642 16.76 2.48 -14.72
CA PRO A 642 15.40 2.72 -15.19
C PRO A 642 14.51 1.48 -15.04
N SER A 643 13.25 1.71 -14.70
CA SER A 643 12.24 0.66 -14.55
C SER A 643 12.15 -0.23 -15.80
N ILE A 644 11.93 -1.53 -15.58
CA ILE A 644 11.63 -2.48 -16.65
C ILE A 644 10.43 -2.02 -17.51
N PHE A 645 9.45 -1.36 -16.88
CA PHE A 645 8.25 -0.87 -17.56
C PHE A 645 8.55 0.20 -18.61
N ILE A 646 9.64 0.97 -18.45
CA ILE A 646 10.10 1.91 -19.46
C ILE A 646 10.53 1.15 -20.72
N LYS A 647 11.28 0.06 -20.56
CA LYS A 647 11.74 -0.76 -21.68
C LYS A 647 10.57 -1.43 -22.42
N GLU A 648 9.57 -1.89 -21.68
CA GLU A 648 8.37 -2.55 -22.22
C GLU A 648 7.50 -1.64 -23.09
N ALA A 649 7.56 -0.32 -22.87
CA ALA A 649 6.76 0.67 -23.58
C ALA A 649 7.58 1.80 -24.18
N GLU A 650 8.89 1.61 -24.41
CA GLU A 650 9.82 2.67 -24.83
C GLU A 650 9.35 3.39 -26.10
N ASP A 651 8.88 2.66 -27.09
CA ASP A 651 8.38 3.21 -28.35
C ASP A 651 7.13 4.09 -28.18
N ALA A 652 6.43 3.97 -27.05
CA ALA A 652 5.24 4.77 -26.78
C ALA A 652 5.54 6.14 -26.16
N PHE A 653 6.78 6.41 -25.76
CA PHE A 653 7.18 7.64 -25.09
C PHE A 653 8.03 8.56 -26.01
N ASP A 654 7.86 9.88 -25.81
CA ASP A 654 8.81 10.90 -26.28
C ASP A 654 9.87 11.08 -25.20
N ILE A 655 11.11 10.68 -25.49
CA ILE A 655 12.18 10.56 -24.50
C ILE A 655 12.97 11.85 -24.44
N GLN A 656 13.13 12.41 -23.23
CA GLN A 656 13.91 13.60 -22.95
C GLN A 656 14.96 13.34 -21.87
N GLY A 657 16.06 14.11 -21.90
CA GLY A 657 17.17 13.95 -20.97
C GLY A 657 18.18 12.87 -21.40
N ILE A 658 19.16 12.61 -20.55
CA ILE A 658 20.23 11.64 -20.81
C ILE A 658 19.90 10.34 -20.11
N ARG A 659 19.61 9.30 -20.89
CA ARG A 659 19.40 7.96 -20.35
C ARG A 659 20.66 7.50 -19.59
N PRO A 660 20.54 7.02 -18.34
CA PRO A 660 21.67 6.42 -17.64
C PRO A 660 22.25 5.27 -18.47
N LYS A 661 23.59 5.23 -18.62
CA LYS A 661 24.24 4.07 -19.25
C LYS A 661 24.09 2.88 -18.30
N THR A 662 23.37 1.88 -18.71
CA THR A 662 23.27 0.61 -17.99
C THR A 662 24.54 -0.21 -18.28
N GLU A 663 25.58 -0.01 -17.51
CA GLU A 663 26.67 -1.01 -17.42
C GLU A 663 26.13 -2.19 -16.61
N GLY A 664 25.35 -3.06 -17.20
CA GLY A 664 24.85 -4.21 -16.48
C GLY A 664 23.57 -4.84 -17.01
N GLU A 665 23.14 -4.56 -18.23
CA GLU A 665 21.97 -5.23 -18.84
C GLU A 665 22.03 -6.77 -18.87
N LYS A 666 23.14 -7.37 -18.48
CA LYS A 666 23.29 -8.84 -18.41
C LYS A 666 22.84 -9.49 -17.11
N HIS A 667 22.56 -8.75 -16.03
CA HIS A 667 22.33 -9.38 -14.71
C HIS A 667 20.91 -9.30 -14.15
N TYR A 668 20.03 -8.42 -14.64
CA TYR A 668 18.68 -8.29 -14.10
C TYR A 668 17.60 -9.16 -14.78
N PHE A 669 17.93 -9.77 -15.93
CA PHE A 669 17.01 -10.64 -16.67
C PHE A 669 17.31 -12.14 -16.57
N SER A 670 18.38 -12.52 -15.88
CA SER A 670 18.53 -13.89 -15.43
C SER A 670 17.73 -14.05 -14.12
N ASN A 671 16.81 -14.99 -14.13
CA ASN A 671 16.07 -15.49 -12.96
C ASN A 671 16.96 -15.36 -11.70
N PRO A 672 16.56 -14.67 -10.60
CA PRO A 672 17.37 -14.56 -9.38
C PRO A 672 17.89 -15.91 -8.92
N ASN A 673 17.18 -16.97 -9.24
CA ASN A 673 17.55 -18.36 -9.01
C ASN A 673 18.76 -18.80 -9.83
N SER A 674 18.96 -18.29 -11.06
CA SER A 674 20.09 -18.65 -11.90
C SER A 674 21.41 -17.96 -11.49
N ILE A 675 21.36 -16.83 -10.80
CA ILE A 675 22.55 -16.08 -10.36
C ILE A 675 23.25 -16.80 -9.20
N LEU A 676 22.49 -17.37 -8.26
CA LEU A 676 23.07 -18.17 -7.15
C LEU A 676 23.63 -19.49 -7.68
N GLU A 677 22.92 -20.13 -8.60
CA GLU A 677 23.37 -21.37 -9.28
C GLU A 677 24.62 -21.13 -10.12
N GLU A 678 24.71 -19.97 -10.78
CA GLU A 678 25.89 -19.61 -11.59
C GLU A 678 27.11 -19.27 -10.74
N LYS A 679 26.91 -18.66 -9.57
CA LYS A 679 27.95 -18.29 -8.62
C LYS A 679 28.58 -19.48 -7.90
N PHE A 680 27.80 -20.52 -7.59
CA PHE A 680 28.23 -21.67 -6.78
C PHE A 680 28.32 -22.98 -7.56
N LYS A 681 28.66 -22.91 -8.85
CA LYS A 681 28.84 -24.12 -9.69
C LYS A 681 29.84 -25.11 -9.08
N LYS A 682 29.67 -26.38 -9.39
CA LYS A 682 30.65 -27.41 -9.04
C LYS A 682 32.05 -27.00 -9.48
N GLY A 683 32.99 -26.99 -8.56
CA GLY A 683 34.36 -26.54 -8.77
C GLY A 683 34.65 -25.12 -8.32
N THR A 684 33.62 -24.32 -7.93
CA THR A 684 33.84 -22.99 -7.40
C THR A 684 34.63 -23.01 -6.13
N LYS A 685 35.70 -22.23 -6.06
CA LYS A 685 36.53 -22.08 -4.85
C LYS A 685 35.87 -21.07 -3.92
N ILE A 686 35.78 -21.44 -2.65
CA ILE A 686 35.16 -20.58 -1.62
C ILE A 686 36.07 -20.52 -0.39
N TYR A 687 35.87 -19.50 0.42
CA TYR A 687 36.42 -19.37 1.76
C TYR A 687 35.26 -19.22 2.76
N HIS A 688 35.34 -19.93 3.88
CA HIS A 688 34.39 -19.81 4.99
C HIS A 688 35.16 -19.49 6.28
N ASP A 689 34.66 -18.51 7.03
CA ASP A 689 35.38 -18.02 8.22
C ASP A 689 35.71 -19.12 9.25
N ASP A 690 34.81 -20.10 9.44
CA ASP A 690 35.02 -21.21 10.41
C ASP A 690 35.71 -22.44 9.82
N PHE A 691 35.67 -22.63 8.49
CA PHE A 691 36.12 -23.88 7.86
C PHE A 691 37.30 -23.71 6.88
N GLY A 692 37.68 -22.46 6.58
CA GLY A 692 38.79 -22.13 5.67
C GLY A 692 38.43 -22.32 4.19
N TYR A 693 39.44 -22.65 3.38
CA TYR A 693 39.31 -22.83 1.94
C TYR A 693 38.63 -24.16 1.59
N GLY A 694 37.74 -24.11 0.57
CA GLY A 694 37.02 -25.28 0.10
C GLY A 694 36.55 -25.13 -1.36
N ILE A 695 36.06 -26.24 -1.90
CA ILE A 695 35.57 -26.36 -3.28
C ILE A 695 34.15 -26.90 -3.25
N VAL A 696 33.25 -26.31 -4.02
CA VAL A 696 31.86 -26.75 -4.19
C VAL A 696 31.87 -28.10 -4.94
N GLU A 697 31.40 -29.16 -4.31
CA GLU A 697 31.31 -30.52 -4.89
C GLU A 697 29.98 -30.76 -5.60
N SER A 698 28.87 -30.27 -5.02
CA SER A 698 27.53 -30.44 -5.58
C SER A 698 26.59 -29.34 -5.13
N MET A 699 25.52 -29.17 -5.91
CA MET A 699 24.40 -28.27 -5.63
C MET A 699 23.11 -29.07 -5.68
N ASN A 700 22.18 -28.79 -4.74
CA ASN A 700 20.83 -29.32 -4.71
C ASN A 700 19.84 -28.22 -4.35
N GLY A 701 18.66 -28.22 -4.98
CA GLY A 701 17.67 -27.16 -4.84
C GLY A 701 17.85 -26.03 -5.87
N LEU A 702 16.89 -25.12 -5.94
CA LEU A 702 16.84 -24.00 -6.89
C LEU A 702 16.66 -22.70 -6.12
N GLY A 703 17.33 -21.64 -6.57
CA GLY A 703 17.14 -20.29 -6.06
C GLY A 703 17.48 -20.09 -4.58
N GLN A 704 16.51 -19.66 -3.79
CA GLN A 704 16.70 -19.34 -2.38
C GLN A 704 16.89 -20.59 -1.49
N ASP A 705 16.49 -21.75 -1.95
CA ASP A 705 16.63 -23.05 -1.28
C ASP A 705 17.86 -23.83 -1.79
N LEU A 706 18.77 -23.16 -2.51
CA LEU A 706 20.00 -23.74 -3.00
C LEU A 706 20.87 -24.21 -1.83
N VAL A 707 21.12 -25.50 -1.76
CA VAL A 707 22.06 -26.11 -0.82
C VAL A 707 23.33 -26.48 -1.58
N ILE A 708 24.48 -25.94 -1.19
CA ILE A 708 25.78 -26.31 -1.72
C ILE A 708 26.48 -27.26 -0.76
N SER A 709 27.10 -28.32 -1.29
CA SER A 709 28.02 -29.17 -0.56
C SER A 709 29.45 -28.74 -0.88
N VAL A 710 30.23 -28.42 0.15
CA VAL A 710 31.59 -27.90 0.02
C VAL A 710 32.55 -28.88 0.69
N ARG A 711 33.62 -29.24 -0.01
CA ARG A 711 34.73 -29.97 0.53
C ARG A 711 35.86 -29.01 0.90
N PHE A 712 36.22 -28.96 2.16
CA PHE A 712 37.27 -28.09 2.67
C PHE A 712 38.64 -28.79 2.63
N GLU A 713 39.71 -27.99 2.59
CA GLU A 713 41.10 -28.50 2.63
C GLU A 713 41.39 -29.33 3.89
N THR A 714 40.63 -29.12 4.96
CA THR A 714 40.68 -29.95 6.19
C THR A 714 40.16 -31.38 6.00
N GLY A 715 39.68 -31.75 4.80
CA GLY A 715 39.11 -33.05 4.47
C GLY A 715 37.63 -33.22 4.87
N SER A 716 37.01 -32.22 5.52
CA SER A 716 35.60 -32.26 5.90
C SER A 716 34.70 -31.76 4.78
N SER A 717 33.52 -32.38 4.59
CA SER A 717 32.47 -31.87 3.70
C SER A 717 31.30 -31.34 4.52
N LYS A 718 30.82 -30.12 4.19
CA LYS A 718 29.70 -29.44 4.85
C LYS A 718 28.68 -28.94 3.84
N LYS A 719 27.43 -28.87 4.27
CA LYS A 719 26.33 -28.30 3.45
C LYS A 719 25.95 -26.92 3.96
N PHE A 720 25.80 -26.00 3.04
CA PHE A 720 25.42 -24.62 3.33
C PHE A 720 24.28 -24.20 2.45
N ILE A 721 23.43 -23.31 2.98
CA ILE A 721 22.48 -22.50 2.21
C ILE A 721 23.11 -21.10 2.05
N PRO A 722 23.64 -20.73 0.87
CA PRO A 722 24.42 -19.50 0.68
C PRO A 722 23.71 -18.23 1.13
N LYS A 723 22.39 -18.21 1.05
CA LYS A 723 21.55 -17.09 1.49
C LYS A 723 21.77 -16.73 2.97
N TYR A 724 21.95 -17.73 3.83
CA TYR A 724 22.12 -17.50 5.28
C TYR A 724 23.58 -17.38 5.71
N GLN A 725 24.51 -17.55 4.78
CA GLN A 725 25.95 -17.53 5.02
C GLN A 725 26.66 -16.37 4.30
N SER A 726 25.93 -15.34 3.88
CA SER A 726 26.46 -14.24 3.08
C SER A 726 27.60 -13.44 3.75
N LYS A 727 27.71 -13.48 5.08
CA LYS A 727 28.78 -12.81 5.84
C LYS A 727 30.01 -13.70 6.06
N SER A 728 29.85 -15.03 6.11
CA SER A 728 30.90 -16.00 6.46
C SER A 728 31.39 -16.80 5.26
N LEU A 729 30.71 -16.76 4.12
CA LEU A 729 31.02 -17.52 2.91
C LEU A 729 31.39 -16.58 1.76
N GLN A 730 32.62 -16.62 1.27
CA GLN A 730 33.12 -15.78 0.20
C GLN A 730 33.57 -16.64 -0.98
N ILE A 731 33.25 -16.18 -2.20
CA ILE A 731 33.75 -16.81 -3.43
C ILE A 731 35.11 -16.22 -3.76
N ILE A 732 36.09 -17.08 -3.99
CA ILE A 732 37.42 -16.68 -4.39
C ILE A 732 37.45 -16.62 -5.92
N LYS A 733 37.70 -15.44 -6.45
CA LYS A 733 37.98 -15.27 -7.88
C LYS A 733 39.46 -15.55 -8.12
N ASP A 734 39.76 -16.44 -9.09
CA ASP A 734 41.12 -16.69 -9.56
C ASP A 734 41.76 -15.45 -10.12
#